data_34bc3ac8c98801dff50f1e053129fcd3
#
_entry.id   34bc3ac8c98801dff50f1e053129fcd3
#
_cell.length_a   1.000
_cell.length_b   1.000
_cell.length_c   1.000
_cell.angle_alpha   90.00
_cell.angle_beta   90.00
_cell.angle_gamma   90.00
#
_symmetry.space_group_name_H-M   'P 1'
#
loop_
_entity.id
_entity.type
_entity.pdbx_description
1 polymer ?
#
loop_
_entity_poly.entity_id
_entity_poly.type
_entity_poly.pdbx_seq_one_letter_code
_entity_poly.pdbx_strand_id
1 'polypeptide(L)'
;MKKLILSFVAVALATTAFAQKKAEMILWDEAYTKADEVLKTLSLDDKIEMTHGHNKFFLPGAPAKGLPHVFMVDASAGVRINFSIPDQNEVRHPQKTTQFPATIALASTFNPELAKAYGEAVGYETRMAGAGVLLGPGMNIYRSSQCGRNFEYMGEDPYLAARMVENYVTGMQSTGTMACLKHFVCNNTELYRKLSNSIVDERAMMEIYTPAFKAGIDAGAGSVMTSYNLVNGEWAGQSKYVITDLLRGTLGFKGLVMTDWRSVYDWKKVVLSGQNVEMPGQVNEHYHINSVRGLLAAGELTEKNIDDMIRPMVATLIRFGMYERFKNGQPNEDALEAKFPIHEQVSYQTAAEGSIMLKNDGILPLKEGQEILLVGRWATVAPQGGGSSRVRGFNCVTSEQALRAALRAKVKAVEKPNFIQLQNADVVVVATGTFDTESQERPFQMMEEDEALVRMACAANKKVIVLVLSGSGIDMSAWHDKVSAIIYGWYPGQAGMQAIADIMVGKINPSGKLPATIEKSFKDSPAYGMVPEGLPVSYKTRNTNELWIAPRHYDVEYKESVLVGYRWYETKGIEPLFPFGFGLSYTTFELSKAKAAKQITAEKPLKVTVKLSNTGKMDGAEVVQLYVSENNPTVLRPKKELKAFKKVHLEAGKSTTVTFELNYKDLAFWNDKTHAWEVNKGAYTLHIGNSSANISQTLTVEAQ
;
A
#
# COMPACT_ATOMS: atom_id res chain seq x y z
N MET A 1 29.16 -15.25 -34.90
CA MET A 1 29.75 -15.41 -33.57
C MET A 1 30.10 -14.00 -33.04
N LYS A 2 29.10 -13.27 -32.50
CA LYS A 2 29.35 -12.01 -31.78
C LYS A 2 28.60 -12.19 -30.44
N LYS A 3 29.36 -12.20 -29.35
CA LYS A 3 28.86 -12.18 -27.98
C LYS A 3 28.04 -10.92 -27.82
N LEU A 4 26.72 -11.06 -27.64
CA LEU A 4 25.89 -10.00 -27.11
C LEU A 4 26.14 -9.99 -25.61
N ILE A 5 26.99 -9.11 -25.18
CA ILE A 5 27.11 -8.71 -23.76
C ILE A 5 25.86 -7.92 -23.43
N LEU A 6 24.93 -8.52 -22.67
CA LEU A 6 23.92 -7.75 -21.96
C LEU A 6 24.64 -7.00 -20.84
N SER A 7 25.16 -5.85 -21.17
CA SER A 7 25.57 -4.86 -20.17
C SER A 7 24.30 -4.45 -19.41
N PHE A 8 24.26 -4.76 -18.10
CA PHE A 8 23.42 -4.03 -17.17
C PHE A 8 23.86 -2.57 -17.23
N VAL A 9 23.19 -1.80 -18.07
CA VAL A 9 23.28 -0.36 -18.03
C VAL A 9 22.61 0.04 -16.71
N ALA A 10 23.44 0.34 -15.73
CA ALA A 10 23.05 1.32 -14.74
C ALA A 10 22.66 2.54 -15.58
N VAL A 11 21.34 2.75 -15.74
CA VAL A 11 20.81 3.97 -16.31
C VAL A 11 21.17 5.05 -15.33
N ALA A 12 22.38 5.59 -15.44
CA ALA A 12 22.64 6.95 -15.04
C ALA A 12 21.62 7.75 -15.87
N LEU A 13 20.51 8.12 -15.25
CA LEU A 13 19.57 9.08 -15.76
C LEU A 13 20.37 10.32 -16.14
N ALA A 14 20.77 10.42 -17.40
CA ALA A 14 21.13 11.68 -17.98
C ALA A 14 19.84 12.51 -17.95
N THR A 15 19.66 13.20 -16.82
CA THR A 15 18.69 14.28 -16.68
C THR A 15 19.11 15.38 -17.65
N THR A 16 18.68 15.27 -18.92
CA THR A 16 18.50 16.47 -19.71
C THR A 16 17.37 17.23 -19.06
N ALA A 17 17.78 18.09 -18.17
CA ALA A 17 16.93 18.99 -17.41
C ALA A 17 16.19 19.93 -18.37
N PHE A 18 14.92 19.60 -18.66
CA PHE A 18 13.94 20.65 -18.47
C PHE A 18 13.72 20.69 -16.95
N ALA A 19 14.61 21.36 -16.27
CA ALA A 19 14.41 21.78 -14.88
C ALA A 19 13.25 22.78 -14.90
N GLN A 20 12.03 22.29 -14.92
CA GLN A 20 10.96 23.05 -14.34
C GLN A 20 11.39 23.27 -12.89
N LYS A 21 11.76 24.51 -12.56
CA LYS A 21 12.15 24.95 -11.22
C LYS A 21 11.23 24.25 -10.24
N LYS A 22 11.77 23.32 -9.42
CA LYS A 22 11.05 22.69 -8.32
C LYS A 22 10.41 23.86 -7.60
N ALA A 23 9.08 23.94 -7.60
CA ALA A 23 8.41 24.99 -6.86
C ALA A 23 8.84 24.79 -5.41
N GLU A 24 9.69 25.66 -4.92
CA GLU A 24 10.24 25.56 -3.57
C GLU A 24 9.05 25.75 -2.64
N MET A 25 8.64 24.66 -1.95
CA MET A 25 7.55 24.72 -1.00
C MET A 25 7.95 25.69 0.10
N ILE A 26 7.17 26.75 0.28
CA ILE A 26 7.41 27.72 1.38
C ILE A 26 7.26 27.05 2.74
N LEU A 27 7.85 27.62 3.77
CA LEU A 27 7.73 27.11 5.13
C LEU A 27 6.28 27.16 5.63
N TRP A 28 5.92 26.27 6.55
CA TRP A 28 4.56 26.23 7.11
C TRP A 28 4.14 27.55 7.75
N ASP A 29 5.03 28.18 8.51
CA ASP A 29 4.70 29.45 9.21
C ASP A 29 4.40 30.57 8.20
N GLU A 30 5.14 30.64 7.10
CA GLU A 30 4.87 31.56 6.01
C GLU A 30 3.53 31.23 5.32
N ALA A 31 3.26 29.94 5.07
CA ALA A 31 2.01 29.51 4.45
C ALA A 31 0.80 29.84 5.32
N TYR A 32 0.90 29.66 6.63
CA TYR A 32 -0.16 30.00 7.56
C TYR A 32 -0.37 31.53 7.67
N THR A 33 0.71 32.32 7.67
CA THR A 33 0.61 33.79 7.64
C THR A 33 -0.14 34.28 6.40
N LYS A 34 0.21 33.72 5.22
CA LYS A 34 -0.52 34.03 3.96
C LYS A 34 -1.96 33.56 3.99
N ALA A 35 -2.25 32.41 4.60
CA ALA A 35 -3.62 31.94 4.77
C ALA A 35 -4.45 32.89 5.63
N ASP A 36 -3.89 33.42 6.70
CA ASP A 36 -4.57 34.41 7.55
C ASP A 36 -4.90 35.72 6.79
N GLU A 37 -4.04 36.11 5.86
CA GLU A 37 -4.31 37.26 4.98
C GLU A 37 -5.45 36.95 4.00
N VAL A 38 -5.45 35.75 3.41
CA VAL A 38 -6.52 35.31 2.49
C VAL A 38 -7.86 35.27 3.22
N LEU A 39 -7.92 34.67 4.42
CA LEU A 39 -9.16 34.53 5.20
C LEU A 39 -9.82 35.88 5.49
N LYS A 40 -9.05 36.96 5.66
CA LYS A 40 -9.58 38.32 5.86
C LYS A 40 -10.29 38.89 4.63
N THR A 41 -10.03 38.33 3.44
CA THR A 41 -10.66 38.78 2.17
C THR A 41 -11.96 38.04 1.85
N LEU A 42 -12.23 36.94 2.55
CA LEU A 42 -13.38 36.08 2.33
C LEU A 42 -14.59 36.57 3.15
N SER A 43 -15.77 36.56 2.54
CA SER A 43 -17.02 36.67 3.28
C SER A 43 -17.31 35.41 4.10
N LEU A 44 -18.20 35.50 5.08
CA LEU A 44 -18.66 34.31 5.83
C LEU A 44 -19.24 33.26 4.89
N ASP A 45 -19.95 33.66 3.84
CA ASP A 45 -20.50 32.73 2.85
C ASP A 45 -19.41 32.02 2.07
N ASP A 46 -18.35 32.73 1.61
CA ASP A 46 -17.20 32.11 0.95
C ASP A 46 -16.55 31.05 1.88
N LYS A 47 -16.39 31.39 3.17
CA LYS A 47 -15.79 30.52 4.17
C LYS A 47 -16.63 29.26 4.41
N ILE A 48 -17.96 29.38 4.51
CA ILE A 48 -18.88 28.26 4.68
C ILE A 48 -18.82 27.34 3.46
N GLU A 49 -18.83 27.88 2.23
CA GLU A 49 -18.68 27.11 1.01
C GLU A 49 -17.33 26.35 0.94
N MET A 50 -16.29 26.88 1.60
CA MET A 50 -14.99 26.21 1.67
C MET A 50 -14.90 25.09 2.74
N THR A 51 -15.94 24.83 3.53
CA THR A 51 -15.94 23.74 4.51
C THR A 51 -16.25 22.37 3.91
N HIS A 52 -16.69 22.33 2.65
CA HIS A 52 -17.04 21.09 1.96
C HIS A 52 -16.49 21.05 0.55
N GLY A 53 -16.34 19.84 0.00
CA GLY A 53 -15.85 19.62 -1.36
C GLY A 53 -16.75 20.24 -2.43
N HIS A 54 -16.16 20.43 -3.58
CA HIS A 54 -16.83 20.92 -4.77
C HIS A 54 -16.87 19.82 -5.82
N ASN A 55 -18.03 19.62 -6.44
CA ASN A 55 -18.19 18.73 -7.60
C ASN A 55 -17.61 17.32 -7.44
N LYS A 56 -17.75 16.73 -6.27
CA LYS A 56 -17.30 15.38 -5.87
C LYS A 56 -15.78 15.19 -5.76
N PHE A 57 -14.97 15.80 -6.61
CA PHE A 57 -13.53 15.57 -6.68
C PHE A 57 -12.69 16.85 -6.71
N PHE A 58 -13.24 17.96 -6.24
CA PHE A 58 -12.48 19.19 -6.11
C PHE A 58 -12.41 19.64 -4.65
N LEU A 59 -11.23 20.02 -4.22
CA LEU A 59 -11.10 20.86 -3.03
C LEU A 59 -11.74 22.22 -3.32
N PRO A 60 -12.48 22.76 -2.36
CA PRO A 60 -13.19 24.02 -2.56
C PRO A 60 -12.23 25.21 -2.71
N GLY A 61 -12.68 26.22 -3.40
CA GLY A 61 -12.04 27.51 -3.53
C GLY A 61 -13.07 28.62 -3.51
N ALA A 62 -12.61 29.85 -3.70
CA ALA A 62 -13.43 31.03 -3.94
C ALA A 62 -12.96 31.70 -5.24
N PRO A 63 -13.39 31.21 -6.42
CA PRO A 63 -12.84 31.66 -7.72
C PRO A 63 -12.97 33.17 -7.94
N ALA A 64 -14.08 33.81 -7.48
CA ALA A 64 -14.29 35.24 -7.53
C ALA A 64 -13.24 36.04 -6.72
N LYS A 65 -12.55 35.41 -5.78
CA LYS A 65 -11.46 35.95 -4.97
C LYS A 65 -10.07 35.48 -5.46
N GLY A 66 -10.00 34.84 -6.63
CA GLY A 66 -8.75 34.32 -7.18
C GLY A 66 -8.24 33.01 -6.55
N LEU A 67 -9.10 32.27 -5.87
CA LEU A 67 -8.81 30.98 -5.27
C LEU A 67 -9.54 29.89 -6.06
N PRO A 68 -8.95 29.29 -7.11
CA PRO A 68 -9.60 28.25 -7.90
C PRO A 68 -9.85 26.97 -7.09
N HIS A 69 -10.84 26.18 -7.51
CA HIS A 69 -11.01 24.82 -7.03
C HIS A 69 -9.82 23.95 -7.48
N VAL A 70 -9.41 22.98 -6.66
CA VAL A 70 -8.26 22.10 -6.95
C VAL A 70 -8.75 20.69 -7.23
N PHE A 71 -8.54 20.21 -8.45
CA PHE A 71 -8.95 18.88 -8.88
C PHE A 71 -8.12 17.79 -8.20
N MET A 72 -8.80 16.71 -7.80
CA MET A 72 -8.23 15.52 -7.18
C MET A 72 -8.59 14.28 -8.00
N VAL A 73 -7.73 13.27 -7.96
CA VAL A 73 -7.97 11.97 -8.61
C VAL A 73 -7.74 10.82 -7.66
N ASP A 74 -8.50 9.75 -7.88
CA ASP A 74 -8.36 8.50 -7.13
C ASP A 74 -7.15 7.70 -7.57
N ALA A 75 -6.84 6.73 -6.79
CA ALA A 75 -6.05 5.53 -6.88
C ALA A 75 -4.79 5.55 -6.01
N SER A 76 -4.17 4.39 -5.87
CA SER A 76 -2.83 4.22 -5.26
C SER A 76 -1.88 3.61 -6.29
N ALA A 77 -2.40 2.81 -7.23
CA ALA A 77 -1.64 2.09 -8.25
C ALA A 77 -1.74 2.74 -9.64
N GLY A 78 -1.65 4.06 -9.70
CA GLY A 78 -1.77 4.86 -10.93
C GLY A 78 -2.74 6.02 -10.76
N VAL A 79 -3.27 6.53 -11.85
CA VAL A 79 -4.20 7.66 -11.86
C VAL A 79 -5.54 7.19 -12.39
N ARG A 80 -6.58 7.30 -11.56
CA ARG A 80 -7.95 7.00 -11.96
C ARG A 80 -8.68 8.29 -12.26
N ILE A 81 -8.95 8.53 -13.53
CA ILE A 81 -9.82 9.61 -13.97
C ILE A 81 -11.23 9.05 -14.09
N ASN A 82 -12.17 9.62 -13.34
CA ASN A 82 -13.57 9.22 -13.39
C ASN A 82 -14.32 10.04 -14.44
N PHE A 83 -14.41 9.52 -15.64
CA PHE A 83 -15.07 10.17 -16.78
C PHE A 83 -16.58 10.37 -16.61
N SER A 84 -17.21 9.74 -15.60
CA SER A 84 -18.63 9.93 -15.32
C SER A 84 -18.95 11.19 -14.50
N ILE A 85 -17.91 11.88 -14.01
CA ILE A 85 -18.07 13.12 -13.26
C ILE A 85 -18.06 14.26 -14.28
N PRO A 86 -19.12 15.07 -14.37
CA PRO A 86 -19.12 16.24 -15.22
C PRO A 86 -17.95 17.14 -14.87
N ASP A 87 -17.07 17.39 -15.80
CA ASP A 87 -16.03 18.39 -15.64
C ASP A 87 -16.68 19.78 -15.76
N GLN A 88 -16.75 20.48 -14.64
CA GLN A 88 -17.33 21.82 -14.61
C GLN A 88 -16.41 22.88 -15.20
N ASN A 89 -15.15 22.56 -15.43
CA ASN A 89 -14.18 23.47 -16.00
C ASN A 89 -13.98 23.27 -17.50
N GLU A 90 -14.75 22.36 -18.13
CA GLU A 90 -14.60 21.98 -19.55
C GLU A 90 -13.17 21.50 -19.90
N VAL A 91 -12.44 20.98 -18.92
CA VAL A 91 -11.07 20.48 -19.10
C VAL A 91 -11.13 19.06 -19.66
N ARG A 92 -10.51 18.86 -20.83
CA ARG A 92 -10.35 17.53 -21.40
C ARG A 92 -9.26 16.77 -20.66
N HIS A 93 -9.63 15.73 -19.92
CA HIS A 93 -8.70 14.86 -19.25
C HIS A 93 -8.12 13.79 -20.19
N PRO A 94 -6.85 13.37 -19.98
CA PRO A 94 -6.24 12.28 -20.73
C PRO A 94 -7.06 10.99 -20.64
N GLN A 95 -7.15 10.27 -21.75
CA GLN A 95 -7.89 9.01 -21.83
C GLN A 95 -7.05 7.80 -21.37
N LYS A 96 -5.75 7.97 -21.26
CA LYS A 96 -4.79 6.93 -20.91
C LYS A 96 -3.98 7.34 -19.70
N THR A 97 -3.79 6.40 -18.79
CA THR A 97 -2.88 6.48 -17.64
C THR A 97 -2.27 5.11 -17.43
N THR A 98 -1.06 5.05 -16.88
CA THR A 98 -0.39 3.78 -16.61
C THR A 98 -1.06 3.04 -15.46
N GLN A 99 -1.42 1.77 -15.66
CA GLN A 99 -1.79 0.87 -14.58
C GLN A 99 -0.52 0.23 -14.02
N PHE A 100 -0.11 0.69 -12.86
CA PHE A 100 1.00 0.10 -12.12
C PHE A 100 0.56 -1.15 -11.36
N PRO A 101 1.50 -2.01 -10.90
CA PRO A 101 1.18 -3.07 -9.94
C PRO A 101 0.55 -2.51 -8.67
N ALA A 102 -0.33 -3.28 -8.04
CA ALA A 102 -0.92 -2.94 -6.76
C ALA A 102 0.17 -2.62 -5.71
N THR A 103 -0.11 -1.73 -4.77
CA THR A 103 0.90 -1.26 -3.81
C THR A 103 1.38 -2.36 -2.86
N ILE A 104 0.61 -3.43 -2.67
CA ILE A 104 1.11 -4.63 -1.98
C ILE A 104 2.21 -5.35 -2.77
N ALA A 105 2.15 -5.34 -4.11
CA ALA A 105 3.24 -5.84 -4.96
C ALA A 105 4.46 -4.94 -4.89
N LEU A 106 4.27 -3.62 -4.77
CA LEU A 106 5.35 -2.69 -4.51
C LEU A 106 6.02 -2.96 -3.16
N ALA A 107 5.24 -3.20 -2.10
CA ALA A 107 5.78 -3.58 -0.79
C ALA A 107 6.57 -4.90 -0.83
N SER A 108 6.13 -5.87 -1.65
CA SER A 108 6.81 -7.16 -1.86
C SER A 108 8.20 -7.02 -2.47
N THR A 109 8.51 -5.88 -3.08
CA THR A 109 9.85 -5.61 -3.60
C THR A 109 10.89 -5.40 -2.51
N PHE A 110 10.50 -4.94 -1.31
CA PHE A 110 11.41 -4.48 -0.26
C PHE A 110 12.48 -3.51 -0.81
N ASN A 111 12.07 -2.65 -1.74
CA ASN A 111 12.94 -1.72 -2.45
C ASN A 111 12.39 -0.28 -2.35
N PRO A 112 12.87 0.52 -1.36
CA PRO A 112 12.44 1.91 -1.18
C PRO A 112 12.76 2.82 -2.38
N GLU A 113 13.88 2.58 -3.08
CA GLU A 113 14.25 3.35 -4.25
C GLU A 113 13.23 3.14 -5.39
N LEU A 114 12.76 1.91 -5.57
CA LEU A 114 11.70 1.61 -6.53
C LEU A 114 10.37 2.22 -6.10
N ALA A 115 10.06 2.26 -4.79
CA ALA A 115 8.89 2.96 -4.28
C ALA A 115 8.93 4.46 -4.58
N LYS A 116 10.13 5.08 -4.53
CA LYS A 116 10.32 6.48 -4.92
C LYS A 116 10.09 6.69 -6.42
N ALA A 117 10.67 5.84 -7.28
CA ALA A 117 10.47 5.92 -8.73
C ALA A 117 9.00 5.69 -9.11
N TYR A 118 8.32 4.76 -8.44
CA TYR A 118 6.90 4.51 -8.60
C TYR A 118 6.07 5.74 -8.21
N GLY A 119 6.34 6.34 -7.05
CA GLY A 119 5.68 7.56 -6.60
C GLY A 119 5.92 8.73 -7.55
N GLU A 120 7.13 8.88 -8.08
CA GLU A 120 7.46 9.91 -9.08
C GLU A 120 6.65 9.73 -10.37
N ALA A 121 6.56 8.50 -10.90
CA ALA A 121 5.79 8.20 -12.10
C ALA A 121 4.30 8.52 -11.91
N VAL A 122 3.69 8.03 -10.83
CA VAL A 122 2.28 8.29 -10.51
C VAL A 122 2.02 9.78 -10.27
N GLY A 123 2.90 10.46 -9.55
CA GLY A 123 2.79 11.90 -9.30
C GLY A 123 2.91 12.73 -10.58
N TYR A 124 3.80 12.35 -11.48
CA TYR A 124 3.93 13.00 -12.79
C TYR A 124 2.65 12.84 -13.63
N GLU A 125 2.12 11.60 -13.71
CA GLU A 125 0.86 11.37 -14.44
C GLU A 125 -0.31 12.14 -13.84
N THR A 126 -0.41 12.20 -12.50
CA THR A 126 -1.42 13.00 -11.79
C THR A 126 -1.37 14.45 -12.21
N ARG A 127 -0.16 15.03 -12.21
CA ARG A 127 0.04 16.43 -12.59
C ARG A 127 -0.31 16.69 -14.06
N MET A 128 0.15 15.82 -14.96
CA MET A 128 -0.11 15.96 -16.41
C MET A 128 -1.57 15.71 -16.75
N ALA A 129 -2.28 14.95 -15.93
CA ALA A 129 -3.74 14.79 -16.02
C ALA A 129 -4.52 16.02 -15.51
N GLY A 130 -3.85 17.08 -15.05
CA GLY A 130 -4.47 18.30 -14.58
C GLY A 130 -4.91 18.26 -13.12
N ALA A 131 -4.56 17.23 -12.35
CA ALA A 131 -4.90 17.13 -10.95
C ALA A 131 -3.79 17.72 -10.04
N GLY A 132 -4.20 18.23 -8.88
CA GLY A 132 -3.32 18.74 -7.83
C GLY A 132 -3.00 17.72 -6.76
N VAL A 133 -3.95 16.83 -6.51
CA VAL A 133 -3.89 15.85 -5.42
C VAL A 133 -4.15 14.46 -5.97
N LEU A 134 -3.32 13.50 -5.60
CA LEU A 134 -3.65 12.08 -5.69
C LEU A 134 -4.20 11.63 -4.34
N LEU A 135 -5.38 10.99 -4.33
CA LEU A 135 -5.97 10.39 -3.14
C LEU A 135 -5.28 9.05 -2.83
N GLY A 136 -4.04 9.14 -2.39
CA GLY A 136 -3.12 8.03 -2.12
C GLY A 136 -1.74 8.52 -1.64
N PRO A 137 -0.89 7.59 -1.16
CA PRO A 137 -1.07 6.14 -1.10
C PRO A 137 -2.02 5.69 0.01
N GLY A 138 -2.63 4.51 -0.18
CA GLY A 138 -3.26 3.75 0.89
C GLY A 138 -2.19 3.05 1.73
N MET A 139 -2.35 3.05 3.08
CA MET A 139 -1.31 2.52 3.97
C MET A 139 -1.83 1.87 5.24
N ASN A 140 -3.10 1.50 5.28
CA ASN A 140 -3.62 0.73 6.41
C ASN A 140 -2.87 -0.61 6.52
N ILE A 141 -2.71 -1.09 7.74
CA ILE A 141 -2.02 -2.36 7.99
C ILE A 141 -2.87 -3.53 7.49
N TYR A 142 -2.25 -4.49 6.82
CA TYR A 142 -2.84 -5.77 6.49
C TYR A 142 -3.07 -6.56 7.79
N ARG A 143 -4.26 -6.44 8.38
CA ARG A 143 -4.64 -7.08 9.64
C ARG A 143 -5.36 -8.40 9.41
N SER A 144 -6.18 -8.47 8.36
CA SER A 144 -7.00 -9.62 7.99
C SER A 144 -6.86 -9.92 6.51
N SER A 145 -6.62 -11.19 6.14
CA SER A 145 -6.58 -11.63 4.75
C SER A 145 -7.93 -11.52 4.03
N GLN A 146 -9.02 -11.30 4.77
CA GLN A 146 -10.35 -11.11 4.18
C GLN A 146 -10.63 -9.67 3.73
N CYS A 147 -9.87 -8.67 4.19
CA CYS A 147 -10.11 -7.28 3.83
C CYS A 147 -9.91 -7.04 2.32
N GLY A 148 -10.96 -6.61 1.64
CA GLY A 148 -10.98 -6.42 0.19
C GLY A 148 -10.12 -5.28 -0.34
N ARG A 149 -9.49 -4.47 0.54
CA ARG A 149 -8.60 -3.37 0.14
C ARG A 149 -7.13 -3.64 0.43
N ASN A 150 -6.75 -4.82 0.89
CA ASN A 150 -5.35 -5.14 1.18
C ASN A 150 -4.41 -4.91 -0.01
N PHE A 151 -4.89 -5.09 -1.24
CA PHE A 151 -4.09 -4.89 -2.46
C PHE A 151 -3.58 -3.45 -2.61
N GLU A 152 -4.27 -2.45 -2.06
CA GLU A 152 -3.86 -1.05 -2.14
C GLU A 152 -3.06 -0.56 -0.93
N TYR A 153 -2.70 -1.47 -0.01
CA TYR A 153 -1.91 -1.19 1.19
C TYR A 153 -0.48 -1.77 1.08
N MET A 154 0.34 -1.61 2.11
CA MET A 154 1.77 -1.96 2.05
C MET A 154 2.18 -3.06 3.04
N GLY A 155 1.25 -4.01 3.30
CA GLY A 155 1.53 -5.21 4.10
C GLY A 155 1.21 -5.09 5.58
N GLU A 156 1.67 -6.08 6.36
CA GLU A 156 1.33 -6.24 7.78
C GLU A 156 2.36 -5.59 8.73
N ASP A 157 3.54 -5.27 8.22
CA ASP A 157 4.62 -4.76 9.05
C ASP A 157 4.71 -3.23 9.00
N PRO A 158 4.59 -2.54 10.15
CA PRO A 158 4.61 -1.09 10.21
C PRO A 158 5.95 -0.46 9.77
N TYR A 159 7.09 -1.17 9.96
CA TYR A 159 8.38 -0.67 9.53
C TYR A 159 8.53 -0.75 7.99
N LEU A 160 8.17 -1.89 7.39
CA LEU A 160 8.15 -2.04 5.93
C LEU A 160 7.23 -1.00 5.31
N ALA A 161 5.99 -0.90 5.78
CA ALA A 161 5.02 0.07 5.29
C ALA A 161 5.55 1.51 5.40
N ALA A 162 6.15 1.88 6.54
CA ALA A 162 6.73 3.20 6.74
C ALA A 162 7.84 3.52 5.73
N ARG A 163 8.77 2.59 5.49
CA ARG A 163 9.86 2.81 4.52
C ARG A 163 9.36 2.95 3.08
N MET A 164 8.37 2.15 2.70
CA MET A 164 7.78 2.21 1.37
C MET A 164 6.97 3.50 1.17
N VAL A 165 6.15 3.89 2.15
CA VAL A 165 5.34 5.13 2.13
C VAL A 165 6.21 6.37 2.08
N GLU A 166 7.25 6.46 2.91
CA GLU A 166 8.19 7.59 2.92
C GLU A 166 8.75 7.89 1.53
N ASN A 167 9.19 6.82 0.85
CA ASN A 167 9.81 6.95 -0.46
C ASN A 167 8.77 7.21 -1.56
N TYR A 168 7.60 6.55 -1.51
CA TYR A 168 6.49 6.82 -2.42
C TYR A 168 6.07 8.30 -2.36
N VAL A 169 5.84 8.83 -1.16
CA VAL A 169 5.44 10.24 -0.94
C VAL A 169 6.53 11.19 -1.42
N THR A 170 7.79 10.90 -1.10
CA THR A 170 8.93 11.70 -1.55
C THR A 170 9.00 11.78 -3.07
N GLY A 171 8.84 10.64 -3.76
CA GLY A 171 8.81 10.58 -5.22
C GLY A 171 7.64 11.36 -5.80
N MET A 172 6.42 11.11 -5.32
CA MET A 172 5.22 11.78 -5.79
C MET A 172 5.31 13.30 -5.66
N GLN A 173 5.66 13.78 -4.47
CA GLN A 173 5.68 15.23 -4.22
C GLN A 173 6.85 15.95 -4.90
N SER A 174 7.90 15.23 -5.34
CA SER A 174 8.96 15.82 -6.17
C SER A 174 8.45 16.34 -7.51
N THR A 175 7.31 15.84 -8.00
CA THR A 175 6.64 16.29 -9.22
C THR A 175 5.74 17.52 -9.03
N GLY A 176 5.51 17.93 -7.77
CA GLY A 176 4.56 18.99 -7.38
C GLY A 176 3.12 18.51 -7.22
N THR A 177 2.86 17.19 -7.26
CA THR A 177 1.59 16.58 -6.89
C THR A 177 1.52 16.40 -5.38
N MET A 178 0.39 16.72 -4.76
CA MET A 178 0.17 16.53 -3.33
C MET A 178 -0.28 15.10 -3.06
N ALA A 179 0.40 14.42 -2.13
CA ALA A 179 -0.03 13.13 -1.61
C ALA A 179 -1.15 13.29 -0.57
N CYS A 180 -2.13 12.38 -0.59
CA CYS A 180 -3.17 12.27 0.42
C CYS A 180 -3.08 10.90 1.11
N LEU A 181 -2.50 10.88 2.32
CA LEU A 181 -2.32 9.65 3.11
C LEU A 181 -3.67 9.10 3.54
N LYS A 182 -3.97 7.81 3.26
CA LYS A 182 -5.30 7.24 3.57
C LYS A 182 -5.21 5.79 4.04
N HIS A 183 -6.20 5.34 4.85
CA HIS A 183 -7.29 6.05 5.48
C HIS A 183 -7.00 6.17 6.98
N PHE A 184 -6.95 7.36 7.50
CA PHE A 184 -6.58 7.64 8.89
C PHE A 184 -7.83 7.53 9.77
N VAL A 185 -7.97 6.48 10.60
CA VAL A 185 -7.09 5.37 10.96
C VAL A 185 -7.89 4.08 11.20
N CYS A 186 -7.21 2.93 11.17
CA CYS A 186 -7.80 1.62 11.49
C CYS A 186 -8.95 1.17 10.58
N ASN A 187 -8.93 1.51 9.29
CA ASN A 187 -9.85 0.93 8.30
C ASN A 187 -9.31 -0.43 7.81
N ASN A 188 -9.43 -1.48 8.65
CA ASN A 188 -8.88 -2.81 8.41
C ASN A 188 -9.94 -3.87 8.09
N THR A 189 -11.20 -3.46 7.94
CA THR A 189 -12.33 -4.26 7.42
C THR A 189 -13.20 -3.41 6.50
N GLU A 190 -13.69 -4.02 5.43
CA GLU A 190 -14.61 -3.38 4.49
C GLU A 190 -16.08 -3.75 4.77
N LEU A 191 -16.32 -4.68 5.71
CA LEU A 191 -17.66 -5.13 6.05
C LEU A 191 -18.41 -4.02 6.80
N TYR A 192 -19.44 -3.45 6.15
CA TYR A 192 -20.19 -2.32 6.70
C TYR A 192 -19.29 -1.27 7.36
N ARG A 193 -18.21 -0.90 6.71
CA ARG A 193 -17.12 -0.08 7.24
C ARG A 193 -17.53 1.26 7.85
N LYS A 194 -18.70 1.80 7.46
CA LYS A 194 -19.28 3.01 8.06
C LYS A 194 -19.92 2.78 9.44
N LEU A 195 -20.11 1.52 9.83
CA LEU A 195 -20.74 1.11 11.09
C LEU A 195 -19.79 0.29 11.98
N SER A 196 -18.63 -0.10 11.45
CA SER A 196 -17.62 -0.81 12.23
C SER A 196 -16.91 0.15 13.18
N ASN A 197 -16.81 -0.23 14.44
CA ASN A 197 -16.10 0.52 15.47
C ASN A 197 -14.81 -0.21 15.84
N SER A 198 -13.68 0.33 15.39
CA SER A 198 -12.37 -0.21 15.72
C SER A 198 -12.01 0.10 17.16
N ILE A 199 -12.13 -0.92 18.04
CA ILE A 199 -11.71 -0.84 19.44
C ILE A 199 -10.24 -1.21 19.52
N VAL A 200 -9.39 -0.20 19.64
CA VAL A 200 -7.94 -0.33 19.57
C VAL A 200 -7.27 0.33 20.76
N ASP A 201 -6.35 -0.38 21.40
CA ASP A 201 -5.55 0.18 22.49
C ASP A 201 -4.51 1.17 21.99
N GLU A 202 -4.04 2.04 22.88
CA GLU A 202 -3.10 3.13 22.54
C GLU A 202 -1.76 2.60 22.02
N ARG A 203 -1.26 1.48 22.58
CA ARG A 203 -0.02 0.87 22.13
C ARG A 203 -0.12 0.37 20.69
N ALA A 204 -1.17 -0.39 20.38
CA ALA A 204 -1.41 -0.84 19.01
C ALA A 204 -1.57 0.34 18.05
N MET A 205 -2.29 1.39 18.47
CA MET A 205 -2.43 2.62 17.69
C MET A 205 -1.06 3.20 17.33
N MET A 206 -0.17 3.34 18.31
CA MET A 206 1.13 4.00 18.15
C MET A 206 2.19 3.10 17.53
N GLU A 207 2.22 1.80 17.86
CA GLU A 207 3.28 0.89 17.42
C GLU A 207 2.96 0.23 16.06
N ILE A 208 1.68 0.08 15.69
CA ILE A 208 1.23 -0.65 14.50
C ILE A 208 0.53 0.24 13.48
N TYR A 209 -0.50 1.01 13.89
CA TYR A 209 -1.42 1.64 12.93
C TYR A 209 -1.02 3.05 12.50
N THR A 210 -0.17 3.76 13.25
CA THR A 210 0.28 5.12 12.91
C THR A 210 1.68 5.24 12.31
N PRO A 211 2.62 4.27 12.39
CA PRO A 211 4.00 4.49 11.91
C PRO A 211 4.11 4.80 10.41
N ALA A 212 3.30 4.17 9.55
CA ALA A 212 3.28 4.47 8.12
C ALA A 212 2.78 5.90 7.85
N PHE A 213 1.75 6.35 8.57
CA PHE A 213 1.27 7.74 8.50
C PHE A 213 2.33 8.73 8.98
N LYS A 214 3.00 8.43 10.11
CA LYS A 214 4.09 9.28 10.61
C LYS A 214 5.21 9.41 9.58
N ALA A 215 5.61 8.31 8.94
CA ALA A 215 6.62 8.34 7.89
C ALA A 215 6.20 9.18 6.68
N GLY A 216 4.94 9.10 6.24
CA GLY A 216 4.39 9.94 5.18
C GLY A 216 4.32 11.42 5.57
N ILE A 217 3.98 11.73 6.83
CA ILE A 217 3.99 13.09 7.39
C ILE A 217 5.42 13.64 7.39
N ASP A 218 6.39 12.88 7.86
CA ASP A 218 7.80 13.26 7.91
C ASP A 218 8.40 13.45 6.49
N ALA A 219 7.92 12.68 5.50
CA ALA A 219 8.23 12.89 4.09
C ALA A 219 7.56 14.15 3.49
N GLY A 220 6.76 14.88 4.29
CA GLY A 220 6.16 16.14 3.92
C GLY A 220 4.79 16.05 3.23
N ALA A 221 4.05 14.95 3.42
CA ALA A 221 2.71 14.81 2.85
C ALA A 221 1.82 16.03 3.12
N GLY A 222 1.15 16.53 2.08
CA GLY A 222 0.33 17.73 2.16
C GLY A 222 -1.07 17.46 2.70
N SER A 223 -1.61 16.25 2.55
CA SER A 223 -2.97 15.94 2.99
C SER A 223 -3.11 14.55 3.59
N VAL A 224 -4.15 14.40 4.41
CA VAL A 224 -4.59 13.14 5.03
C VAL A 224 -6.09 12.99 4.83
N MET A 225 -6.55 11.78 4.49
CA MET A 225 -7.96 11.43 4.45
C MET A 225 -8.31 10.59 5.67
N THR A 226 -9.33 11.03 6.44
CA THR A 226 -9.86 10.23 7.56
C THR A 226 -10.64 9.04 7.05
N SER A 227 -10.69 7.97 7.85
CA SER A 227 -11.33 6.71 7.47
C SER A 227 -12.87 6.74 7.66
N TYR A 228 -13.55 5.73 7.09
CA TYR A 228 -15.00 5.56 7.23
C TYR A 228 -15.48 5.13 8.61
N ASN A 229 -14.67 4.30 9.29
CA ASN A 229 -15.02 3.60 10.51
C ASN A 229 -15.04 4.51 11.74
N LEU A 230 -15.73 4.04 12.78
CA LEU A 230 -15.53 4.60 14.11
C LEU A 230 -14.19 4.11 14.67
N VAL A 231 -13.59 4.93 15.51
CA VAL A 231 -12.40 4.60 16.30
C VAL A 231 -12.74 4.88 17.77
N ASN A 232 -12.74 3.83 18.58
CA ASN A 232 -13.07 3.91 20.00
C ASN A 232 -14.38 4.70 20.29
N GLY A 233 -15.42 4.46 19.47
CA GLY A 233 -16.77 4.99 19.67
C GLY A 233 -17.13 6.26 18.91
N GLU A 234 -16.20 6.90 18.15
CA GLU A 234 -16.52 8.08 17.35
C GLU A 234 -16.00 7.92 15.92
N TRP A 235 -16.78 8.37 14.92
CA TRP A 235 -16.33 8.38 13.52
C TRP A 235 -15.05 9.18 13.32
N ALA A 236 -14.10 8.59 12.65
CA ALA A 236 -12.76 9.17 12.46
C ALA A 236 -12.79 10.60 11.90
N GLY A 237 -13.68 10.88 10.92
CA GLY A 237 -13.81 12.18 10.27
C GLY A 237 -14.40 13.31 11.13
N GLN A 238 -14.96 12.99 12.29
CA GLN A 238 -15.53 13.97 13.25
C GLN A 238 -14.96 13.83 14.66
N SER A 239 -13.95 12.96 14.85
CA SER A 239 -13.33 12.69 16.14
C SER A 239 -12.22 13.68 16.45
N LYS A 240 -12.40 14.48 17.51
CA LYS A 240 -11.34 15.35 18.02
C LYS A 240 -10.11 14.55 18.45
N TYR A 241 -10.30 13.38 19.07
CA TYR A 241 -9.20 12.51 19.46
C TYR A 241 -8.36 12.09 18.23
N VAL A 242 -9.02 11.59 17.17
CA VAL A 242 -8.31 11.12 15.96
C VAL A 242 -7.59 12.26 15.26
N ILE A 243 -8.25 13.40 15.07
CA ILE A 243 -7.71 14.46 14.21
C ILE A 243 -6.84 15.44 14.99
N THR A 244 -7.37 16.02 16.08
CA THR A 244 -6.65 17.06 16.84
C THR A 244 -5.59 16.43 17.73
N ASP A 245 -5.95 15.45 18.55
CA ASP A 245 -5.05 14.97 19.59
C ASP A 245 -3.99 14.01 19.00
N LEU A 246 -4.39 13.02 18.21
CA LEU A 246 -3.48 12.04 17.62
C LEU A 246 -2.77 12.59 16.37
N LEU A 247 -3.52 12.94 15.30
CA LEU A 247 -2.90 13.30 14.02
C LEU A 247 -2.11 14.61 14.09
N ARG A 248 -2.74 15.67 14.64
CA ARG A 248 -2.09 16.97 14.71
C ARG A 248 -1.16 17.11 15.92
N GLY A 249 -1.62 16.66 17.10
CA GLY A 249 -0.84 16.74 18.35
C GLY A 249 0.33 15.76 18.37
N THR A 250 0.04 14.46 18.41
CA THR A 250 1.07 13.43 18.62
C THR A 250 1.92 13.19 17.37
N LEU A 251 1.30 13.10 16.16
CA LEU A 251 2.04 12.86 14.92
C LEU A 251 2.57 14.14 14.27
N GLY A 252 2.13 15.32 14.70
CA GLY A 252 2.66 16.62 14.26
C GLY A 252 2.21 17.06 12.87
N PHE A 253 1.06 16.57 12.35
CA PHE A 253 0.57 16.92 11.03
C PHE A 253 0.03 18.35 10.97
N LYS A 254 0.55 19.16 10.04
CA LYS A 254 0.18 20.58 9.86
C LYS A 254 -0.70 20.83 8.63
N GLY A 255 -0.91 19.84 7.77
CA GLY A 255 -1.55 20.01 6.48
C GLY A 255 -3.07 19.86 6.47
N LEU A 256 -3.59 19.71 5.26
CA LEU A 256 -5.00 19.52 4.96
C LEU A 256 -5.51 18.13 5.43
N VAL A 257 -6.59 18.11 6.20
CA VAL A 257 -7.35 16.89 6.54
C VAL A 257 -8.68 16.93 5.82
N MET A 258 -8.99 15.90 5.03
CA MET A 258 -10.28 15.71 4.38
C MET A 258 -10.97 14.46 4.92
N THR A 259 -12.30 14.42 4.82
CA THR A 259 -13.06 13.18 5.11
C THR A 259 -12.94 12.20 3.95
N ASP A 260 -13.12 10.91 4.21
CA ASP A 260 -13.58 10.02 3.16
C ASP A 260 -15.02 10.38 2.75
N TRP A 261 -15.54 9.85 1.63
CA TRP A 261 -16.78 10.29 1.01
C TRP A 261 -18.01 9.90 1.85
N ARG A 262 -18.76 10.91 2.34
CA ARG A 262 -19.98 10.72 3.17
C ARG A 262 -19.68 9.91 4.43
N SER A 263 -18.62 10.25 5.17
CA SER A 263 -18.16 9.52 6.37
C SER A 263 -18.36 10.28 7.68
N VAL A 264 -19.16 11.35 7.67
CA VAL A 264 -19.42 12.19 8.84
C VAL A 264 -20.91 12.46 9.02
N TYR A 265 -21.34 12.68 10.26
CA TYR A 265 -22.76 12.65 10.64
C TYR A 265 -23.17 13.73 11.64
N ASP A 266 -22.22 14.42 12.31
CA ASP A 266 -22.43 15.51 13.25
C ASP A 266 -21.60 16.73 12.87
N TRP A 267 -22.24 17.75 12.35
CA TRP A 267 -21.60 18.94 11.78
C TRP A 267 -20.87 19.80 12.79
N LYS A 268 -21.40 19.89 14.03
CA LYS A 268 -20.73 20.60 15.10
C LYS A 268 -19.42 19.91 15.44
N LYS A 269 -19.44 18.57 15.56
CA LYS A 269 -18.23 17.79 15.77
C LYS A 269 -17.25 17.94 14.63
N VAL A 270 -17.71 17.86 13.38
CA VAL A 270 -16.83 18.04 12.19
C VAL A 270 -16.07 19.35 12.25
N VAL A 271 -16.78 20.49 12.43
CA VAL A 271 -16.17 21.82 12.51
C VAL A 271 -15.17 21.92 13.66
N LEU A 272 -15.46 21.30 14.80
CA LEU A 272 -14.65 21.42 16.02
C LEU A 272 -13.55 20.33 16.14
N SER A 273 -13.54 19.32 15.26
CA SER A 273 -12.61 18.18 15.37
C SER A 273 -11.19 18.48 14.85
N GLY A 274 -11.00 19.56 14.10
CA GLY A 274 -9.77 19.82 13.35
C GLY A 274 -9.79 19.32 11.90
N GLN A 275 -10.95 18.78 11.44
CA GLN A 275 -11.26 18.49 10.04
C GLN A 275 -11.23 19.79 9.21
N ASN A 276 -10.80 19.72 7.94
CA ASN A 276 -10.72 20.95 7.13
C ASN A 276 -11.76 20.98 6.01
N VAL A 277 -12.11 19.84 5.44
CA VAL A 277 -13.08 19.75 4.35
C VAL A 277 -13.85 18.44 4.39
N GLU A 278 -15.15 18.52 4.25
CA GLU A 278 -16.03 17.38 4.10
C GLU A 278 -16.14 16.98 2.62
N MET A 279 -16.02 15.70 2.30
CA MET A 279 -16.15 15.16 0.96
C MET A 279 -17.39 14.25 0.85
N PRO A 280 -18.12 14.29 -0.27
CA PRO A 280 -17.86 14.96 -1.55
C PRO A 280 -18.52 16.35 -1.69
N GLY A 281 -19.02 16.94 -0.62
CA GLY A 281 -19.65 18.26 -0.64
C GLY A 281 -21.17 18.22 -0.90
N GLN A 282 -21.66 19.16 -1.72
CA GLN A 282 -23.11 19.44 -1.92
C GLN A 282 -23.99 18.25 -2.29
N VAL A 283 -23.42 17.16 -2.77
CA VAL A 283 -24.14 15.92 -3.08
C VAL A 283 -24.22 14.96 -1.87
N ASN A 284 -23.72 15.37 -0.72
CA ASN A 284 -23.84 14.59 0.50
C ASN A 284 -25.18 14.88 1.16
N GLU A 285 -26.03 13.87 1.25
CA GLU A 285 -27.36 13.95 1.91
C GLU A 285 -27.26 14.27 3.40
N HIS A 286 -26.10 13.99 4.01
CA HIS A 286 -25.84 14.21 5.42
C HIS A 286 -25.22 15.59 5.67
N TYR A 287 -24.59 16.24 4.68
CA TYR A 287 -24.03 17.58 4.86
C TYR A 287 -24.97 18.63 4.32
N HIS A 288 -25.38 19.49 5.20
CA HIS A 288 -26.21 20.62 4.84
C HIS A 288 -25.51 21.91 5.28
N ILE A 289 -25.13 22.76 4.32
CA ILE A 289 -24.71 24.13 4.57
C ILE A 289 -25.65 24.84 5.52
N ASN A 290 -26.97 24.58 5.37
CA ASN A 290 -27.99 25.12 6.25
C ASN A 290 -27.82 24.68 7.71
N SER A 291 -27.26 23.47 7.97
CA SER A 291 -26.97 23.04 9.33
C SER A 291 -25.82 23.86 9.94
N VAL A 292 -24.76 24.14 9.18
CA VAL A 292 -23.67 25.02 9.64
C VAL A 292 -24.18 26.44 9.88
N ARG A 293 -24.99 27.00 8.97
CA ARG A 293 -25.62 28.32 9.14
C ARG A 293 -26.56 28.33 10.35
N GLY A 294 -27.32 27.25 10.56
CA GLY A 294 -28.20 27.09 11.73
C GLY A 294 -27.42 27.08 13.04
N LEU A 295 -26.29 26.38 13.12
CA LEU A 295 -25.42 26.34 14.29
C LEU A 295 -24.75 27.71 14.56
N LEU A 296 -24.37 28.44 13.51
CA LEU A 296 -23.88 29.80 13.63
C LEU A 296 -24.97 30.75 14.16
N ALA A 297 -26.18 30.68 13.62
CA ALA A 297 -27.30 31.50 14.05
C ALA A 297 -27.73 31.19 15.51
N ALA A 298 -27.60 29.94 15.93
CA ALA A 298 -27.86 29.51 17.32
C ALA A 298 -26.74 29.87 18.31
N GLY A 299 -25.61 30.41 17.80
CA GLY A 299 -24.43 30.71 18.62
C GLY A 299 -23.64 29.47 19.09
N GLU A 300 -23.92 28.31 18.51
CA GLU A 300 -23.23 27.05 18.83
C GLU A 300 -21.88 26.93 18.08
N LEU A 301 -21.72 27.66 16.98
CA LEU A 301 -20.47 27.89 16.25
C LEU A 301 -20.26 29.40 16.10
N THR A 302 -19.00 29.78 15.87
CA THR A 302 -18.58 31.14 15.56
C THR A 302 -17.90 31.17 14.19
N GLU A 303 -17.79 32.34 13.57
CA GLU A 303 -17.00 32.53 12.35
C GLU A 303 -15.54 32.05 12.55
N LYS A 304 -14.99 32.29 13.74
CA LYS A 304 -13.65 31.79 14.07
C LYS A 304 -13.53 30.25 13.98
N ASN A 305 -14.58 29.50 14.34
CA ASN A 305 -14.56 28.05 14.18
C ASN A 305 -14.49 27.64 12.71
N ILE A 306 -15.14 28.40 11.83
CA ILE A 306 -15.05 28.18 10.37
C ILE A 306 -13.67 28.56 9.86
N ASP A 307 -13.11 29.69 10.30
CA ASP A 307 -11.73 30.07 9.98
C ASP A 307 -10.73 29.00 10.43
N ASP A 308 -10.84 28.51 11.66
CA ASP A 308 -9.96 27.46 12.21
C ASP A 308 -10.10 26.14 11.39
N MET A 309 -11.30 25.81 10.91
CA MET A 309 -11.55 24.65 10.06
C MET A 309 -10.84 24.76 8.71
N ILE A 310 -11.02 25.87 7.97
CA ILE A 310 -10.51 25.98 6.58
C ILE A 310 -9.05 26.45 6.49
N ARG A 311 -8.55 27.11 7.53
CA ARG A 311 -7.20 27.70 7.58
C ARG A 311 -6.07 26.73 7.18
N PRO A 312 -6.00 25.49 7.72
CA PRO A 312 -4.95 24.52 7.31
C PRO A 312 -5.04 24.10 5.85
N MET A 313 -6.24 24.01 5.29
CA MET A 313 -6.44 23.73 3.87
C MET A 313 -5.87 24.86 3.01
N VAL A 314 -6.25 26.11 3.29
CA VAL A 314 -5.77 27.30 2.57
C VAL A 314 -4.24 27.38 2.65
N ALA A 315 -3.67 27.22 3.84
CA ALA A 315 -2.22 27.21 4.05
C ALA A 315 -1.53 26.10 3.23
N THR A 316 -2.11 24.90 3.19
CA THR A 316 -1.57 23.78 2.42
C THR A 316 -1.59 24.07 0.92
N LEU A 317 -2.70 24.58 0.38
CA LEU A 317 -2.82 24.89 -1.03
C LEU A 317 -1.87 26.02 -1.46
N ILE A 318 -1.65 27.01 -0.61
CA ILE A 318 -0.64 28.06 -0.80
C ILE A 318 0.77 27.46 -0.78
N ARG A 319 1.09 26.63 0.23
CA ARG A 319 2.40 25.98 0.36
C ARG A 319 2.80 25.17 -0.87
N PHE A 320 1.84 24.47 -1.48
CA PHE A 320 2.03 23.67 -2.69
C PHE A 320 1.89 24.46 -3.99
N GLY A 321 1.63 25.79 -3.92
CA GLY A 321 1.45 26.67 -5.08
C GLY A 321 0.23 26.28 -5.94
N MET A 322 -0.78 25.63 -5.33
CA MET A 322 -1.93 25.09 -6.07
C MET A 322 -2.79 26.18 -6.69
N TYR A 323 -3.05 27.28 -5.99
CA TYR A 323 -3.87 28.34 -6.52
C TYR A 323 -3.28 28.97 -7.78
N GLU A 324 -1.97 29.25 -7.81
CA GLU A 324 -1.31 29.80 -9.00
C GLU A 324 -1.30 28.78 -10.16
N ARG A 325 -1.08 27.51 -9.85
CA ARG A 325 -1.07 26.45 -10.86
C ARG A 325 -2.44 26.27 -11.49
N PHE A 326 -3.52 26.28 -10.70
CA PHE A 326 -4.89 26.05 -11.19
C PHE A 326 -5.52 27.27 -11.85
N LYS A 327 -4.96 28.48 -11.73
CA LYS A 327 -5.33 29.64 -12.56
C LYS A 327 -4.96 29.45 -14.03
N ASN A 328 -3.85 28.75 -14.31
CA ASN A 328 -3.23 28.66 -15.63
C ASN A 328 -2.99 27.20 -16.09
N GLY A 329 -3.30 26.21 -15.24
CA GLY A 329 -3.00 24.81 -15.51
C GLY A 329 -4.04 24.15 -16.42
N GLN A 330 -3.55 23.53 -17.47
CA GLN A 330 -4.33 22.63 -18.34
C GLN A 330 -3.65 21.26 -18.33
N PRO A 331 -4.39 20.14 -18.51
CA PRO A 331 -3.79 18.85 -18.76
C PRO A 331 -2.83 18.91 -19.95
N ASN A 332 -1.72 18.19 -19.86
CA ASN A 332 -0.74 18.09 -20.94
C ASN A 332 -0.59 16.62 -21.37
N GLU A 333 -1.46 16.20 -22.29
CA GLU A 333 -1.56 14.83 -22.78
C GLU A 333 -0.29 14.41 -23.53
N ASP A 334 0.30 15.30 -24.35
CA ASP A 334 1.53 15.00 -25.08
C ASP A 334 2.73 14.77 -24.13
N ALA A 335 2.85 15.59 -23.08
CA ALA A 335 3.89 15.42 -22.07
C ALA A 335 3.67 14.15 -21.25
N LEU A 336 2.43 13.76 -21.00
CA LEU A 336 2.05 12.52 -20.34
C LEU A 336 2.45 11.32 -21.21
N GLU A 337 2.02 11.26 -22.46
CA GLU A 337 2.29 10.16 -23.38
C GLU A 337 3.78 9.97 -23.64
N ALA A 338 4.55 11.05 -23.71
CA ALA A 338 6.01 10.98 -23.85
C ALA A 338 6.72 10.24 -22.71
N LYS A 339 6.08 10.09 -21.54
CA LYS A 339 6.63 9.40 -20.38
C LYS A 339 6.15 7.94 -20.23
N PHE A 340 5.14 7.52 -20.95
CA PHE A 340 4.61 6.16 -20.84
C PHE A 340 5.68 5.06 -20.98
N PRO A 341 6.66 5.09 -21.89
CA PRO A 341 7.66 4.04 -21.96
C PRO A 341 8.50 3.90 -20.67
N ILE A 342 8.79 5.03 -19.99
CA ILE A 342 9.53 5.02 -18.72
C ILE A 342 8.62 4.51 -17.60
N HIS A 343 7.37 4.93 -17.57
CA HIS A 343 6.39 4.51 -16.57
C HIS A 343 6.03 3.03 -16.71
N GLU A 344 5.90 2.52 -17.93
CA GLU A 344 5.72 1.09 -18.19
C GLU A 344 6.94 0.28 -17.73
N GLN A 345 8.17 0.81 -17.86
CA GLN A 345 9.37 0.18 -17.33
C GLN A 345 9.34 0.12 -15.78
N VAL A 346 8.87 1.17 -15.10
CA VAL A 346 8.66 1.16 -13.64
C VAL A 346 7.60 0.14 -13.25
N SER A 347 6.50 0.05 -14.00
CA SER A 347 5.44 -0.95 -13.79
C SER A 347 6.00 -2.37 -13.95
N TYR A 348 6.75 -2.63 -15.03
CA TYR A 348 7.42 -3.92 -15.27
C TYR A 348 8.38 -4.29 -14.15
N GLN A 349 9.27 -3.36 -13.76
CA GLN A 349 10.26 -3.61 -12.71
C GLN A 349 9.61 -3.87 -11.36
N THR A 350 8.54 -3.14 -11.03
CA THR A 350 7.77 -3.38 -9.79
C THR A 350 7.19 -4.79 -9.76
N ALA A 351 6.64 -5.27 -10.86
CA ALA A 351 6.14 -6.65 -10.95
C ALA A 351 7.26 -7.69 -10.93
N ALA A 352 8.38 -7.43 -11.61
CA ALA A 352 9.54 -8.30 -11.62
C ALA A 352 10.15 -8.51 -10.24
N GLU A 353 10.28 -7.42 -9.46
CA GLU A 353 10.82 -7.46 -8.11
C GLU A 353 9.80 -7.84 -7.04
N GLY A 354 8.50 -7.65 -7.30
CA GLY A 354 7.42 -7.89 -6.36
C GLY A 354 6.71 -9.24 -6.52
N SER A 355 6.92 -9.94 -7.64
CA SER A 355 6.41 -11.31 -7.81
C SER A 355 7.23 -12.30 -6.99
N ILE A 356 6.53 -13.21 -6.29
CA ILE A 356 7.13 -14.07 -5.28
C ILE A 356 7.05 -15.52 -5.73
N MET A 357 8.17 -16.21 -5.76
CA MET A 357 8.18 -17.67 -5.92
C MET A 357 8.02 -18.33 -4.55
N LEU A 358 6.86 -18.94 -4.30
CA LEU A 358 6.55 -19.60 -3.03
C LEU A 358 6.97 -21.08 -3.01
N LYS A 359 6.95 -21.73 -4.18
CA LYS A 359 7.38 -23.11 -4.34
C LYS A 359 7.98 -23.33 -5.73
N ASN A 360 9.01 -24.20 -5.82
CA ASN A 360 9.55 -24.70 -7.08
C ASN A 360 10.27 -26.04 -6.86
N ASP A 361 9.68 -27.13 -7.32
CA ASP A 361 10.26 -28.48 -7.28
C ASP A 361 11.17 -28.75 -8.50
N GLY A 362 11.71 -27.70 -9.13
CA GLY A 362 12.60 -27.77 -10.28
C GLY A 362 11.90 -27.74 -11.64
N ILE A 363 10.60 -27.47 -11.71
CA ILE A 363 9.86 -27.30 -12.96
C ILE A 363 10.17 -25.94 -13.61
N LEU A 364 10.41 -24.92 -12.81
CA LEU A 364 10.82 -23.60 -13.27
C LEU A 364 12.36 -23.50 -13.21
N PRO A 365 12.99 -22.82 -14.19
CA PRO A 365 12.36 -22.15 -15.34
C PRO A 365 11.84 -23.12 -16.40
N LEU A 366 10.78 -22.69 -17.09
CA LEU A 366 10.19 -23.40 -18.23
C LEU A 366 11.18 -23.50 -19.38
N LYS A 367 11.12 -24.60 -20.14
CA LYS A 367 12.04 -24.86 -21.26
C LYS A 367 11.37 -24.57 -22.60
N GLU A 368 12.15 -24.10 -23.57
CA GLU A 368 11.69 -23.98 -24.94
C GLU A 368 11.19 -25.33 -25.48
N GLY A 369 10.15 -25.30 -26.34
CA GLY A 369 9.58 -26.48 -26.97
C GLY A 369 8.53 -27.21 -26.14
N GLN A 370 8.31 -26.87 -24.86
CA GLN A 370 7.22 -27.44 -24.06
C GLN A 370 5.87 -26.91 -24.55
N GLU A 371 4.85 -27.79 -24.58
CA GLU A 371 3.46 -27.41 -24.83
C GLU A 371 2.78 -27.02 -23.50
N ILE A 372 2.41 -25.74 -23.39
CA ILE A 372 1.82 -25.17 -22.17
C ILE A 372 0.30 -25.09 -22.32
N LEU A 373 -0.43 -25.75 -21.44
CA LEU A 373 -1.85 -25.52 -21.27
C LEU A 373 -2.07 -24.48 -20.16
N LEU A 374 -2.46 -23.27 -20.54
CA LEU A 374 -2.80 -22.19 -19.64
C LEU A 374 -4.31 -22.21 -19.37
N VAL A 375 -4.69 -22.29 -18.11
CA VAL A 375 -6.10 -22.43 -17.68
C VAL A 375 -6.44 -21.47 -16.54
N GLY A 376 -7.72 -21.26 -16.31
CA GLY A 376 -8.23 -20.47 -15.18
C GLY A 376 -8.64 -19.06 -15.56
N ARG A 377 -9.29 -18.39 -14.61
CA ARG A 377 -9.94 -17.08 -14.82
C ARG A 377 -9.02 -15.95 -15.31
N TRP A 378 -7.75 -16.00 -14.92
CA TRP A 378 -6.75 -14.98 -15.29
C TRP A 378 -5.86 -15.39 -16.48
N ALA A 379 -6.25 -16.45 -17.21
CA ALA A 379 -5.51 -16.90 -18.37
C ALA A 379 -5.51 -15.86 -19.51
N THR A 380 -6.68 -15.29 -19.80
CA THR A 380 -6.92 -14.38 -20.94
C THR A 380 -7.36 -12.97 -20.54
N VAL A 381 -7.42 -12.69 -19.23
CA VAL A 381 -7.83 -11.40 -18.67
C VAL A 381 -6.71 -10.87 -17.78
N ALA A 382 -6.41 -9.57 -17.89
CA ALA A 382 -5.45 -8.92 -16.99
C ALA A 382 -6.10 -8.68 -15.61
N PRO A 383 -5.51 -9.21 -14.52
CA PRO A 383 -6.08 -9.08 -13.18
C PRO A 383 -5.86 -7.68 -12.60
N GLN A 384 -6.86 -7.18 -11.88
CA GLN A 384 -6.78 -5.91 -11.15
C GLN A 384 -7.77 -5.87 -10.00
N GLY A 385 -7.50 -5.03 -8.98
CA GLY A 385 -8.45 -4.73 -7.93
C GLY A 385 -9.57 -3.80 -8.38
N GLY A 386 -10.67 -3.79 -7.63
CA GLY A 386 -11.84 -2.94 -7.87
C GLY A 386 -11.88 -1.70 -6.99
N GLY A 387 -13.03 -0.99 -7.02
CA GLY A 387 -13.25 0.19 -6.18
C GLY A 387 -12.55 1.45 -6.67
N SER A 388 -12.25 2.37 -5.74
CA SER A 388 -11.58 3.64 -6.04
C SER A 388 -10.14 3.45 -6.54
N SER A 389 -9.48 2.37 -6.17
CA SER A 389 -8.11 2.05 -6.61
C SER A 389 -8.01 1.42 -8.00
N ARG A 390 -9.14 1.21 -8.70
CA ARG A 390 -9.13 0.64 -10.05
C ARG A 390 -8.60 1.63 -11.08
N VAL A 391 -7.47 1.29 -11.73
CA VAL A 391 -6.90 2.04 -12.85
C VAL A 391 -7.15 1.28 -14.15
N ARG A 392 -7.60 1.97 -15.20
CA ARG A 392 -7.97 1.31 -16.46
C ARG A 392 -6.78 0.73 -17.21
N GLY A 393 -5.64 1.43 -17.22
CA GLY A 393 -4.50 1.10 -18.08
C GLY A 393 -4.80 1.28 -19.58
N PHE A 394 -3.81 1.05 -20.43
CA PHE A 394 -3.99 1.12 -21.88
C PHE A 394 -3.34 -0.03 -22.65
N ASN A 395 -2.25 -0.61 -22.18
CA ASN A 395 -1.54 -1.75 -22.81
C ASN A 395 -1.49 -2.95 -21.87
N CYS A 396 -2.62 -3.32 -21.26
CA CYS A 396 -2.68 -4.41 -20.30
C CYS A 396 -2.40 -5.77 -20.96
N VAL A 397 -1.29 -6.40 -20.60
CA VAL A 397 -0.88 -7.70 -21.13
C VAL A 397 -1.51 -8.83 -20.32
N THR A 398 -2.12 -9.81 -21.00
CA THR A 398 -2.69 -11.00 -20.35
C THR A 398 -1.64 -12.09 -20.12
N SER A 399 -1.95 -13.07 -19.26
CA SER A 399 -1.08 -14.24 -19.02
C SER A 399 -0.76 -15.00 -20.32
N GLU A 400 -1.75 -15.17 -21.19
CA GLU A 400 -1.57 -15.83 -22.48
C GLU A 400 -0.61 -15.07 -23.39
N GLN A 401 -0.82 -13.75 -23.57
CA GLN A 401 0.02 -12.92 -24.41
C GLN A 401 1.47 -12.92 -23.93
N ALA A 402 1.68 -12.77 -22.60
CA ALA A 402 2.99 -12.74 -21.99
C ALA A 402 3.76 -14.06 -22.17
N LEU A 403 3.11 -15.20 -21.89
CA LEU A 403 3.72 -16.53 -22.03
C LEU A 403 4.04 -16.87 -23.50
N ARG A 404 3.14 -16.53 -24.44
CA ARG A 404 3.41 -16.71 -25.89
C ARG A 404 4.62 -15.89 -26.34
N ALA A 405 4.75 -14.66 -25.87
CA ALA A 405 5.89 -13.80 -26.22
C ALA A 405 7.22 -14.32 -25.62
N ALA A 406 7.18 -14.80 -24.36
CA ALA A 406 8.38 -15.22 -23.64
C ALA A 406 8.94 -16.57 -24.12
N LEU A 407 8.08 -17.56 -24.39
CA LEU A 407 8.47 -18.95 -24.69
C LEU A 407 8.69 -19.22 -26.17
N ARG A 408 8.14 -18.42 -27.08
CA ARG A 408 8.03 -18.75 -28.51
C ARG A 408 7.44 -20.17 -28.75
N ALA A 409 6.65 -20.65 -27.76
CA ALA A 409 6.15 -22.02 -27.64
C ALA A 409 4.65 -22.10 -27.96
N LYS A 410 4.15 -23.33 -28.08
CA LYS A 410 2.72 -23.59 -28.18
C LYS A 410 2.05 -23.35 -26.82
N VAL A 411 1.60 -22.16 -26.55
CA VAL A 411 0.73 -21.85 -25.40
C VAL A 411 -0.72 -21.91 -25.85
N LYS A 412 -1.49 -22.81 -25.24
CA LYS A 412 -2.94 -22.94 -25.49
C LYS A 412 -3.67 -22.47 -24.25
N ALA A 413 -4.43 -21.39 -24.38
CA ALA A 413 -5.28 -20.92 -23.29
C ALA A 413 -6.68 -21.55 -23.39
N VAL A 414 -7.18 -22.10 -22.28
CA VAL A 414 -8.51 -22.69 -22.16
C VAL A 414 -9.09 -22.32 -20.80
N GLU A 415 -10.18 -21.57 -20.77
CA GLU A 415 -10.79 -21.12 -19.51
C GLU A 415 -11.35 -22.30 -18.70
N LYS A 416 -12.05 -23.23 -19.35
CA LYS A 416 -12.66 -24.42 -18.74
C LYS A 416 -12.15 -25.70 -19.42
N PRO A 417 -10.96 -26.19 -19.01
CA PRO A 417 -10.41 -27.42 -19.62
C PRO A 417 -11.17 -28.65 -19.16
N ASN A 418 -11.15 -29.70 -20.03
CA ASN A 418 -11.53 -31.03 -19.59
C ASN A 418 -10.31 -31.80 -19.05
N PHE A 419 -10.56 -32.95 -18.40
CA PHE A 419 -9.51 -33.77 -17.79
C PHE A 419 -8.47 -34.26 -18.80
N ILE A 420 -8.90 -34.66 -20.02
CA ILE A 420 -7.99 -35.16 -21.06
C ILE A 420 -7.05 -34.08 -21.57
N GLN A 421 -7.52 -32.83 -21.70
CA GLN A 421 -6.68 -31.70 -22.08
C GLN A 421 -5.61 -31.43 -21.03
N LEU A 422 -5.95 -31.48 -19.73
CA LEU A 422 -5.01 -31.33 -18.64
C LEU A 422 -3.99 -32.48 -18.62
N GLN A 423 -4.43 -33.70 -18.83
CA GLN A 423 -3.57 -34.90 -18.81
C GLN A 423 -2.53 -34.92 -19.95
N ASN A 424 -2.89 -34.43 -21.14
CA ASN A 424 -2.04 -34.50 -22.33
C ASN A 424 -1.09 -33.32 -22.47
N ALA A 425 -1.18 -32.29 -21.64
CA ALA A 425 -0.27 -31.14 -21.66
C ALA A 425 1.12 -31.51 -21.10
N ASP A 426 2.20 -30.97 -21.67
CA ASP A 426 3.53 -31.12 -21.10
C ASP A 426 3.64 -30.43 -19.75
N VAL A 427 3.02 -29.24 -19.61
CA VAL A 427 2.92 -28.46 -18.39
C VAL A 427 1.55 -27.78 -18.34
N VAL A 428 0.92 -27.81 -17.20
CA VAL A 428 -0.32 -27.06 -16.92
C VAL A 428 0.02 -25.83 -16.08
N VAL A 429 -0.35 -24.65 -16.55
CA VAL A 429 -0.28 -23.39 -15.79
C VAL A 429 -1.69 -22.95 -15.42
N VAL A 430 -2.01 -22.94 -14.14
CA VAL A 430 -3.31 -22.48 -13.63
C VAL A 430 -3.18 -21.04 -13.18
N ALA A 431 -3.65 -20.08 -13.98
CA ALA A 431 -3.70 -18.67 -13.66
C ALA A 431 -5.02 -18.36 -12.92
N THR A 432 -4.95 -18.29 -11.60
CA THR A 432 -6.10 -18.17 -10.71
C THR A 432 -5.87 -17.14 -9.60
N GLY A 433 -6.82 -16.95 -8.72
CA GLY A 433 -6.75 -16.01 -7.58
C GLY A 433 -8.10 -15.41 -7.26
N THR A 434 -8.10 -14.17 -6.80
CA THR A 434 -9.31 -13.51 -6.33
C THR A 434 -9.61 -12.25 -7.13
N PHE A 435 -10.77 -11.67 -6.88
CA PHE A 435 -11.10 -10.30 -7.22
C PHE A 435 -11.39 -9.56 -5.92
N ASP A 436 -10.49 -8.67 -5.54
CA ASP A 436 -10.59 -7.88 -4.33
C ASP A 436 -11.04 -6.46 -4.67
N THR A 437 -11.91 -5.90 -3.86
CA THR A 437 -12.50 -4.59 -4.13
C THR A 437 -12.89 -3.87 -2.85
N GLU A 438 -12.88 -2.56 -2.94
CA GLU A 438 -13.47 -1.67 -1.94
C GLU A 438 -14.94 -2.05 -1.64
N SER A 439 -15.36 -1.87 -0.38
CA SER A 439 -16.69 -2.21 0.15
C SER A 439 -17.02 -3.71 0.10
N GLN A 440 -16.02 -4.57 0.12
CA GLN A 440 -16.20 -6.01 0.17
C GLN A 440 -15.21 -6.66 1.11
N GLU A 441 -15.72 -7.46 2.02
CA GLU A 441 -14.96 -8.45 2.77
C GLU A 441 -15.14 -9.78 2.06
N ARG A 442 -14.05 -10.49 1.75
CA ARG A 442 -14.12 -11.77 1.05
C ARG A 442 -13.68 -12.94 1.91
N PRO A 443 -14.15 -14.18 1.62
CA PRO A 443 -13.61 -15.37 2.27
C PRO A 443 -12.10 -15.51 2.06
N PHE A 444 -11.41 -16.13 3.01
CA PHE A 444 -10.01 -16.51 2.84
C PHE A 444 -9.85 -17.62 1.78
N GLN A 445 -10.82 -18.50 1.69
CA GLN A 445 -10.90 -19.55 0.66
C GLN A 445 -11.03 -18.93 -0.74
N MET A 446 -10.48 -19.59 -1.72
CA MET A 446 -10.74 -19.28 -3.14
C MET A 446 -12.21 -19.55 -3.50
N MET A 447 -12.67 -19.06 -4.65
CA MET A 447 -13.94 -19.50 -5.21
C MET A 447 -13.88 -21.01 -5.48
N GLU A 448 -14.98 -21.71 -5.24
CA GLU A 448 -15.04 -23.18 -5.34
C GLU A 448 -14.63 -23.69 -6.72
N GLU A 449 -15.05 -23.02 -7.78
CA GLU A 449 -14.68 -23.39 -9.15
C GLU A 449 -13.18 -23.24 -9.44
N ASP A 450 -12.53 -22.23 -8.86
CA ASP A 450 -11.08 -22.01 -9.02
C ASP A 450 -10.27 -23.07 -8.26
N GLU A 451 -10.66 -23.36 -7.03
CA GLU A 451 -10.01 -24.41 -6.24
C GLU A 451 -10.23 -25.79 -6.85
N ALA A 452 -11.44 -26.08 -7.35
CA ALA A 452 -11.75 -27.33 -8.05
C ALA A 452 -10.89 -27.49 -9.31
N LEU A 453 -10.64 -26.41 -10.06
CA LEU A 453 -9.76 -26.43 -11.22
C LEU A 453 -8.32 -26.80 -10.85
N VAL A 454 -7.76 -26.20 -9.79
CA VAL A 454 -6.41 -26.56 -9.31
C VAL A 454 -6.35 -28.04 -8.91
N ARG A 455 -7.34 -28.53 -8.15
CA ARG A 455 -7.41 -29.95 -7.75
C ARG A 455 -7.52 -30.88 -8.95
N MET A 456 -8.34 -30.53 -9.94
CA MET A 456 -8.49 -31.32 -11.19
C MET A 456 -7.18 -31.33 -11.98
N ALA A 457 -6.47 -30.20 -12.08
CA ALA A 457 -5.17 -30.14 -12.73
C ALA A 457 -4.15 -31.05 -12.05
N CYS A 458 -4.08 -31.02 -10.70
CA CYS A 458 -3.19 -31.90 -9.92
C CYS A 458 -3.52 -33.38 -10.07
N ALA A 459 -4.81 -33.73 -10.21
CA ALA A 459 -5.24 -35.12 -10.45
C ALA A 459 -4.89 -35.62 -11.86
N ALA A 460 -4.96 -34.74 -12.87
CA ALA A 460 -4.72 -35.05 -14.27
C ALA A 460 -3.24 -34.99 -14.67
N ASN A 461 -2.44 -34.11 -14.09
CA ASN A 461 -1.06 -33.83 -14.48
C ASN A 461 -0.13 -33.69 -13.27
N LYS A 462 1.13 -34.16 -13.42
CA LYS A 462 2.16 -34.06 -12.38
C LYS A 462 2.98 -32.76 -12.47
N LYS A 463 2.88 -32.02 -13.57
CA LYS A 463 3.62 -30.79 -13.83
C LYS A 463 2.67 -29.62 -13.83
N VAL A 464 2.20 -29.25 -12.64
CA VAL A 464 1.25 -28.15 -12.44
C VAL A 464 1.98 -26.97 -11.80
N ILE A 465 1.87 -25.82 -12.42
CA ILE A 465 2.31 -24.52 -11.89
C ILE A 465 1.05 -23.71 -11.57
N VAL A 466 0.96 -23.16 -10.38
CA VAL A 466 -0.12 -22.22 -10.03
C VAL A 466 0.44 -20.80 -9.99
N LEU A 467 -0.14 -19.95 -10.84
CA LEU A 467 0.08 -18.52 -10.83
C LEU A 467 -1.08 -17.87 -10.07
N VAL A 468 -0.79 -17.42 -8.85
CA VAL A 468 -1.77 -16.76 -7.97
C VAL A 468 -1.77 -15.27 -8.22
N LEU A 469 -2.90 -14.75 -8.67
CA LEU A 469 -3.13 -13.33 -8.95
C LEU A 469 -4.28 -12.85 -8.03
N SER A 470 -3.91 -12.33 -6.86
CA SER A 470 -4.82 -12.01 -5.76
C SER A 470 -4.36 -10.74 -5.05
N GLY A 471 -5.28 -9.98 -4.50
CA GLY A 471 -4.95 -8.76 -3.75
C GLY A 471 -4.59 -9.01 -2.29
N SER A 472 -4.77 -10.24 -1.80
CA SER A 472 -4.54 -10.61 -0.40
C SER A 472 -4.24 -12.11 -0.33
N GLY A 473 -3.78 -12.62 0.82
CA GLY A 473 -3.56 -14.06 1.06
C GLY A 473 -4.80 -14.90 0.78
N ILE A 474 -4.60 -16.14 0.37
CA ILE A 474 -5.65 -17.12 0.08
C ILE A 474 -5.33 -18.47 0.72
N ASP A 475 -6.36 -19.26 0.98
CA ASP A 475 -6.21 -20.63 1.42
C ASP A 475 -5.62 -21.51 0.29
N MET A 476 -4.42 -22.01 0.51
CA MET A 476 -3.72 -22.92 -0.39
C MET A 476 -3.50 -24.31 0.24
N SER A 477 -4.02 -24.54 1.43
CA SER A 477 -3.75 -25.74 2.25
C SER A 477 -4.14 -27.05 1.55
N ALA A 478 -5.18 -27.03 0.72
CA ALA A 478 -5.68 -28.22 0.03
C ALA A 478 -4.81 -28.69 -1.15
N TRP A 479 -3.92 -27.83 -1.68
CA TRP A 479 -3.22 -28.11 -2.94
C TRP A 479 -1.76 -27.66 -3.05
N HIS A 480 -1.26 -26.77 -2.14
CA HIS A 480 0.09 -26.21 -2.24
C HIS A 480 1.19 -27.28 -2.27
N ASP A 481 1.01 -28.39 -1.60
CA ASP A 481 1.94 -29.53 -1.56
C ASP A 481 1.90 -30.39 -2.83
N LYS A 482 0.80 -30.35 -3.60
CA LYS A 482 0.53 -31.17 -4.79
C LYS A 482 0.99 -30.55 -6.10
N VAL A 483 1.27 -29.25 -6.12
CA VAL A 483 1.72 -28.53 -7.31
C VAL A 483 3.24 -28.48 -7.37
N SER A 484 3.81 -28.39 -8.58
CA SER A 484 5.26 -28.34 -8.79
C SER A 484 5.86 -26.96 -8.56
N ALA A 485 5.10 -25.89 -8.77
CA ALA A 485 5.54 -24.53 -8.47
C ALA A 485 4.35 -23.61 -8.17
N ILE A 486 4.63 -22.55 -7.38
CA ILE A 486 3.69 -21.50 -7.06
C ILE A 486 4.39 -20.15 -7.24
N ILE A 487 3.83 -19.28 -8.10
CA ILE A 487 4.22 -17.89 -8.22
C ILE A 487 3.06 -17.03 -7.73
N TYR A 488 3.32 -16.12 -6.80
CA TYR A 488 2.37 -15.15 -6.28
C TYR A 488 2.64 -13.79 -6.92
N GLY A 489 1.79 -13.39 -7.86
CA GLY A 489 2.01 -12.20 -8.70
C GLY A 489 1.20 -10.98 -8.29
N TRP A 490 0.37 -11.06 -7.24
CA TRP A 490 -0.55 -9.99 -6.81
C TRP A 490 -1.43 -9.51 -7.98
N TYR A 491 -1.72 -8.20 -8.07
CA TYR A 491 -2.23 -7.54 -9.27
C TYR A 491 -1.06 -6.82 -9.94
N PRO A 492 -0.54 -7.35 -11.04
CA PRO A 492 0.81 -7.01 -11.52
C PRO A 492 0.87 -5.75 -12.38
N GLY A 493 -0.26 -5.05 -12.61
CA GLY A 493 -0.30 -3.88 -13.48
C GLY A 493 -0.24 -4.22 -14.97
N GLN A 494 -0.23 -3.18 -15.84
CA GLN A 494 -0.35 -3.38 -17.29
C GLN A 494 0.82 -4.13 -17.92
N ALA A 495 2.05 -3.95 -17.46
CA ALA A 495 3.25 -4.60 -17.97
C ALA A 495 3.69 -5.81 -17.13
N GLY A 496 3.00 -6.10 -16.03
CA GLY A 496 3.50 -7.03 -15.03
C GLY A 496 3.40 -8.50 -15.44
N MET A 497 2.43 -8.88 -16.26
CA MET A 497 2.37 -10.26 -16.77
C MET A 497 3.57 -10.60 -17.64
N GLN A 498 4.16 -9.62 -18.36
CA GLN A 498 5.40 -9.83 -19.09
C GLN A 498 6.56 -10.12 -18.12
N ALA A 499 6.66 -9.39 -17.00
CA ALA A 499 7.68 -9.62 -15.97
C ALA A 499 7.54 -11.02 -15.34
N ILE A 500 6.30 -11.44 -15.03
CA ILE A 500 6.01 -12.78 -14.49
C ILE A 500 6.39 -13.88 -15.50
N ALA A 501 6.07 -13.70 -16.78
CA ALA A 501 6.47 -14.64 -17.82
C ALA A 501 8.00 -14.73 -17.95
N ASP A 502 8.70 -13.59 -17.88
CA ASP A 502 10.17 -13.57 -17.91
C ASP A 502 10.80 -14.25 -16.67
N ILE A 503 10.14 -14.19 -15.51
CA ILE A 503 10.49 -15.03 -14.34
C ILE A 503 10.27 -16.51 -14.70
N MET A 504 9.10 -16.89 -15.22
CA MET A 504 8.77 -18.29 -15.51
C MET A 504 9.71 -18.95 -16.50
N VAL A 505 10.32 -18.18 -17.41
CA VAL A 505 11.32 -18.69 -18.39
C VAL A 505 12.78 -18.47 -17.97
N GLY A 506 13.02 -17.95 -16.76
CA GLY A 506 14.35 -17.78 -16.20
C GLY A 506 15.15 -16.60 -16.76
N LYS A 507 14.55 -15.65 -17.48
CA LYS A 507 15.21 -14.40 -17.88
C LYS A 507 15.43 -13.49 -16.69
N ILE A 508 14.52 -13.55 -15.70
CA ILE A 508 14.61 -12.84 -14.43
C ILE A 508 14.65 -13.87 -13.31
N ASN A 509 15.56 -13.67 -12.37
CA ASN A 509 15.58 -14.42 -11.11
C ASN A 509 14.60 -13.77 -10.13
N PRO A 510 13.56 -14.49 -9.63
CA PRO A 510 12.61 -13.92 -8.69
C PRO A 510 13.31 -13.46 -7.40
N SER A 511 12.86 -12.33 -6.86
CA SER A 511 13.43 -11.73 -5.65
C SER A 511 12.38 -11.09 -4.75
N GLY A 512 11.09 -11.24 -5.08
CA GLY A 512 9.99 -10.77 -4.27
C GLY A 512 9.90 -11.49 -2.93
N LYS A 513 9.43 -10.79 -1.90
CA LYS A 513 9.22 -11.30 -0.55
C LYS A 513 7.81 -11.00 -0.07
N LEU A 514 7.20 -11.91 0.69
CA LEU A 514 5.86 -11.72 1.24
C LEU A 514 5.83 -10.52 2.20
N PRO A 515 5.01 -9.48 1.94
CA PRO A 515 4.84 -8.35 2.84
C PRO A 515 3.77 -8.64 3.91
N ALA A 516 3.17 -9.82 3.87
CA ALA A 516 2.21 -10.34 4.84
C ALA A 516 2.33 -11.85 4.95
N THR A 517 2.11 -12.35 6.15
CA THR A 517 2.02 -13.79 6.45
C THR A 517 0.82 -14.39 5.73
N ILE A 518 0.98 -15.59 5.18
CA ILE A 518 -0.14 -16.39 4.65
C ILE A 518 -0.39 -17.53 5.63
N GLU A 519 -1.52 -17.51 6.28
CA GLU A 519 -1.95 -18.51 7.27
C GLU A 519 -2.29 -19.87 6.64
N LYS A 520 -2.21 -20.96 7.40
CA LYS A 520 -2.72 -22.28 7.00
C LYS A 520 -4.25 -22.32 7.03
N SER A 521 -4.84 -21.60 7.98
CA SER A 521 -6.28 -21.48 8.17
C SER A 521 -6.60 -20.09 8.70
N PHE A 522 -7.68 -19.49 8.25
CA PHE A 522 -8.13 -18.20 8.81
C PHE A 522 -8.43 -18.27 10.31
N LYS A 523 -8.68 -19.46 10.86
CA LYS A 523 -8.83 -19.67 12.31
C LYS A 523 -7.56 -19.36 13.09
N ASP A 524 -6.41 -19.41 12.45
CA ASP A 524 -5.11 -19.10 13.05
C ASP A 524 -4.83 -17.59 13.12
N SER A 525 -5.58 -16.80 12.34
CA SER A 525 -5.44 -15.35 12.23
C SER A 525 -5.89 -14.65 13.53
N PRO A 526 -5.18 -13.60 13.99
CA PRO A 526 -5.66 -12.77 15.10
C PRO A 526 -7.00 -12.08 14.79
N ALA A 527 -7.32 -11.91 13.51
CA ALA A 527 -8.57 -11.33 13.05
C ALA A 527 -9.75 -12.33 13.01
N TYR A 528 -9.51 -13.61 13.31
CA TYR A 528 -10.60 -14.59 13.35
C TYR A 528 -11.62 -14.24 14.43
N GLY A 529 -12.91 -14.21 14.05
CA GLY A 529 -14.00 -13.84 14.95
C GLY A 529 -14.16 -12.33 15.19
N MET A 530 -13.41 -11.47 14.47
CA MET A 530 -13.59 -10.01 14.56
C MET A 530 -14.90 -9.53 13.95
N VAL A 531 -15.42 -10.28 12.97
CA VAL A 531 -16.71 -10.00 12.33
C VAL A 531 -17.81 -10.73 13.10
N PRO A 532 -18.89 -10.06 13.50
CA PRO A 532 -20.02 -10.68 14.18
C PRO A 532 -20.60 -11.86 13.38
N GLU A 533 -20.99 -12.91 14.10
CA GLU A 533 -21.61 -14.09 13.49
C GLU A 533 -22.88 -13.69 12.73
N GLY A 534 -23.07 -14.27 11.54
CA GLY A 534 -24.21 -14.02 10.67
C GLY A 534 -24.06 -12.83 9.70
N LEU A 535 -23.02 -12.01 9.81
CA LEU A 535 -22.73 -11.02 8.80
C LEU A 535 -22.07 -11.67 7.56
N PRO A 536 -22.49 -11.29 6.32
CA PRO A 536 -22.08 -11.99 5.11
C PRO A 536 -20.65 -11.63 4.69
N VAL A 537 -19.72 -12.57 4.86
CA VAL A 537 -18.39 -12.54 4.19
C VAL A 537 -18.51 -13.42 2.95
N SER A 538 -18.54 -12.82 1.77
CA SER A 538 -18.87 -13.53 0.53
C SER A 538 -18.31 -12.87 -0.72
N TYR A 539 -17.93 -13.65 -1.73
CA TYR A 539 -17.59 -13.15 -3.06
C TYR A 539 -18.78 -12.56 -3.83
N LYS A 540 -20.01 -12.87 -3.43
CA LYS A 540 -21.25 -12.48 -4.14
C LYS A 540 -21.91 -11.24 -3.57
N THR A 541 -21.65 -10.93 -2.32
CA THR A 541 -22.31 -9.82 -1.63
C THR A 541 -21.35 -8.63 -1.57
N ARG A 542 -21.64 -7.59 -2.34
CA ARG A 542 -21.07 -6.27 -2.02
C ARG A 542 -21.75 -5.81 -0.74
N ASN A 543 -20.97 -5.57 0.30
CA ASN A 543 -21.45 -4.96 1.51
C ASN A 543 -21.74 -3.49 1.20
N THR A 544 -22.97 -3.22 0.78
CA THR A 544 -23.40 -1.85 0.55
C THR A 544 -23.28 -1.08 1.86
N ASN A 545 -22.82 0.15 1.78
CA ASN A 545 -22.73 1.07 2.91
C ASN A 545 -24.14 1.54 3.37
N GLU A 546 -25.17 0.72 3.21
CA GLU A 546 -26.54 1.09 3.47
C GLU A 546 -26.84 0.98 4.96
N LEU A 547 -26.95 2.12 5.59
CA LEU A 547 -27.26 2.31 7.01
C LEU A 547 -28.59 1.67 7.46
N TRP A 548 -29.48 1.31 6.54
CA TRP A 548 -30.80 0.75 6.83
C TRP A 548 -30.87 -0.77 6.97
N ILE A 549 -29.86 -1.50 6.56
CA ILE A 549 -29.85 -2.98 6.53
C ILE A 549 -28.97 -3.55 7.64
N ALA A 550 -27.99 -2.77 8.12
CA ALA A 550 -27.06 -3.23 9.14
C ALA A 550 -27.60 -3.02 10.55
N PRO A 551 -27.22 -3.87 11.52
CA PRO A 551 -27.40 -3.54 12.92
C PRO A 551 -26.75 -2.20 13.23
N ARG A 552 -27.17 -1.57 14.33
CA ARG A 552 -26.46 -0.44 14.93
C ARG A 552 -24.96 -0.79 15.01
N HIS A 553 -24.05 0.19 15.14
CA HIS A 553 -22.60 0.00 15.19
C HIS A 553 -22.18 -1.36 15.79
N TYR A 554 -21.18 -2.01 15.21
CA TYR A 554 -20.62 -3.22 15.77
C TYR A 554 -19.14 -3.02 16.07
N ASP A 555 -18.68 -3.61 17.18
CA ASP A 555 -17.30 -3.48 17.60
C ASP A 555 -16.42 -4.50 16.87
N VAL A 556 -15.29 -4.02 16.38
CA VAL A 556 -14.18 -4.80 15.85
C VAL A 556 -13.04 -4.67 16.85
N GLU A 557 -12.94 -5.63 17.75
CA GLU A 557 -11.93 -5.61 18.81
C GLU A 557 -10.55 -6.01 18.27
N TYR A 558 -9.53 -5.21 18.60
CA TYR A 558 -8.13 -5.45 18.25
C TYR A 558 -7.42 -6.16 19.41
N LYS A 559 -7.92 -7.37 19.74
CA LYS A 559 -7.47 -8.16 20.92
C LYS A 559 -6.00 -8.56 20.87
N GLU A 560 -5.45 -8.64 19.69
CA GLU A 560 -4.05 -8.96 19.45
C GLU A 560 -3.12 -7.82 19.84
N SER A 561 -3.62 -6.59 20.00
CA SER A 561 -2.82 -5.40 20.32
C SER A 561 -1.65 -5.23 19.34
N VAL A 562 -0.42 -5.20 19.80
CA VAL A 562 0.79 -5.07 18.97
C VAL A 562 1.17 -6.34 18.19
N LEU A 563 0.44 -7.44 18.37
CA LEU A 563 0.75 -8.73 17.76
C LEU A 563 0.02 -8.93 16.42
N VAL A 564 0.28 -8.10 15.42
CA VAL A 564 -0.30 -8.23 14.07
C VAL A 564 0.64 -9.03 13.16
N GLY A 565 0.09 -9.85 12.26
CA GLY A 565 0.83 -10.62 11.27
C GLY A 565 1.83 -11.59 11.89
N TYR A 566 3.07 -11.66 11.37
CA TYR A 566 4.11 -12.58 11.88
C TYR A 566 4.38 -12.41 13.37
N ARG A 567 4.14 -11.21 13.93
CA ARG A 567 4.27 -10.96 15.37
C ARG A 567 3.34 -11.85 16.18
N TRP A 568 2.12 -12.07 15.69
CA TRP A 568 1.15 -12.97 16.30
C TRP A 568 1.58 -14.44 16.17
N TYR A 569 1.80 -14.89 14.93
CA TYR A 569 2.08 -16.30 14.65
C TYR A 569 3.30 -16.79 15.42
N GLU A 570 4.38 -16.03 15.41
CA GLU A 570 5.60 -16.40 16.09
C GLU A 570 5.49 -16.33 17.62
N THR A 571 4.83 -15.30 18.16
CA THR A 571 4.66 -15.16 19.62
C THR A 571 3.74 -16.24 20.18
N LYS A 572 2.74 -16.66 19.41
CA LYS A 572 1.83 -17.77 19.78
C LYS A 572 2.36 -19.16 19.42
N GLY A 573 3.47 -19.26 18.71
CA GLY A 573 4.01 -20.54 18.25
C GLY A 573 3.16 -21.23 17.20
N ILE A 574 2.41 -20.46 16.41
CA ILE A 574 1.57 -20.95 15.31
C ILE A 574 2.41 -20.91 14.02
N GLU A 575 2.54 -22.03 13.35
CA GLU A 575 3.27 -22.13 12.08
C GLU A 575 2.36 -21.70 10.92
N PRO A 576 2.66 -20.61 10.20
CA PRO A 576 1.90 -20.21 9.03
C PRO A 576 2.19 -21.11 7.81
N LEU A 577 1.40 -20.98 6.76
CA LEU A 577 1.71 -21.65 5.49
C LEU A 577 2.95 -21.05 4.83
N PHE A 578 3.02 -19.72 4.77
CA PHE A 578 4.21 -18.98 4.33
C PHE A 578 4.44 -17.77 5.26
N PRO A 579 5.64 -17.65 5.84
CA PRO A 579 5.93 -16.59 6.79
C PRO A 579 6.19 -15.24 6.10
N PHE A 580 6.06 -14.15 6.84
CA PHE A 580 6.47 -12.81 6.41
C PHE A 580 7.93 -12.79 5.93
N GLY A 581 8.18 -12.06 4.85
CA GLY A 581 9.51 -11.91 4.28
C GLY A 581 9.98 -13.10 3.45
N PHE A 582 9.18 -14.17 3.33
CA PHE A 582 9.52 -15.38 2.55
C PHE A 582 9.42 -15.14 1.05
N GLY A 583 10.32 -15.78 0.29
CA GLY A 583 10.31 -15.84 -1.17
C GLY A 583 11.57 -16.55 -1.66
N LEU A 584 11.41 -17.45 -2.63
CA LEU A 584 12.47 -18.26 -3.22
C LEU A 584 13.14 -17.55 -4.40
N SER A 585 14.31 -18.03 -4.76
CA SER A 585 15.13 -17.59 -5.88
C SER A 585 15.59 -18.80 -6.71
N TYR A 586 15.97 -18.61 -7.97
CA TYR A 586 16.64 -19.63 -8.77
C TYR A 586 18.11 -19.84 -8.37
N THR A 587 18.65 -18.97 -7.53
CA THR A 587 19.99 -19.09 -6.97
C THR A 587 19.91 -19.24 -5.44
N THR A 588 21.03 -19.51 -4.81
CA THR A 588 21.12 -19.69 -3.35
C THR A 588 21.95 -18.58 -2.74
N PHE A 589 21.57 -18.13 -1.54
CA PHE A 589 22.28 -17.11 -0.79
C PHE A 589 22.66 -17.61 0.60
N GLU A 590 23.81 -17.15 1.10
CA GLU A 590 24.28 -17.43 2.45
C GLU A 590 24.53 -16.13 3.21
N LEU A 591 24.02 -16.06 4.44
CA LEU A 591 24.31 -15.01 5.41
C LEU A 591 25.30 -15.53 6.45
N SER A 592 26.42 -14.85 6.63
CA SER A 592 27.47 -15.28 7.55
C SER A 592 28.22 -14.08 8.15
N LYS A 593 29.01 -14.35 9.20
CA LYS A 593 29.93 -13.38 9.80
C LYS A 593 29.26 -12.10 10.28
N ALA A 594 28.08 -12.22 10.90
CA ALA A 594 27.42 -11.06 11.49
C ALA A 594 28.27 -10.45 12.61
N LYS A 595 28.31 -9.11 12.69
CA LYS A 595 29.05 -8.35 13.70
C LYS A 595 28.30 -7.09 14.08
N ALA A 596 28.34 -6.75 15.37
CA ALA A 596 27.89 -5.48 15.93
C ALA A 596 28.74 -5.15 17.16
N ALA A 597 28.72 -3.90 17.61
CA ALA A 597 29.23 -3.56 18.94
C ALA A 597 28.31 -4.20 20.01
N LYS A 598 28.84 -4.41 21.23
CA LYS A 598 28.09 -5.05 22.32
C LYS A 598 27.05 -4.14 22.97
N GLN A 599 27.09 -2.86 22.70
CA GLN A 599 26.25 -1.85 23.33
C GLN A 599 25.63 -0.91 22.29
N ILE A 600 24.39 -0.50 22.58
CA ILE A 600 23.68 0.54 21.83
C ILE A 600 23.31 1.65 22.83
N THR A 601 23.57 2.90 22.44
CA THR A 601 23.29 4.10 23.25
C THR A 601 22.54 5.15 22.42
N ALA A 602 21.98 6.14 23.09
CA ALA A 602 21.26 7.21 22.43
C ALA A 602 22.15 8.13 21.57
N GLU A 603 23.45 8.21 21.89
CA GLU A 603 24.39 9.15 21.26
C GLU A 603 24.88 8.65 19.89
N LYS A 604 24.85 7.33 19.65
CA LYS A 604 25.45 6.75 18.44
C LYS A 604 24.67 5.57 17.92
N PRO A 605 24.29 5.57 16.61
CA PRO A 605 23.69 4.39 15.99
C PRO A 605 24.59 3.16 16.06
N LEU A 606 23.99 2.01 16.31
CA LEU A 606 24.66 0.72 16.27
C LEU A 606 24.81 0.25 14.84
N LYS A 607 26.06 0.10 14.39
CA LYS A 607 26.36 -0.49 13.09
C LYS A 607 26.34 -2.01 13.18
N VAL A 608 25.42 -2.64 12.42
CA VAL A 608 25.30 -4.09 12.27
C VAL A 608 25.76 -4.48 10.88
N THR A 609 26.67 -5.43 10.77
CA THR A 609 27.18 -5.90 9.47
C THR A 609 27.01 -7.41 9.33
N VAL A 610 26.73 -7.87 8.12
CA VAL A 610 26.64 -9.29 7.79
C VAL A 610 27.19 -9.50 6.37
N LYS A 611 27.89 -10.61 6.15
CA LYS A 611 28.31 -11.00 4.80
C LYS A 611 27.17 -11.72 4.10
N LEU A 612 26.77 -11.25 2.92
CA LEU A 612 25.88 -11.93 1.99
C LEU A 612 26.69 -12.50 0.84
N SER A 613 26.49 -13.77 0.49
CA SER A 613 27.15 -14.45 -0.62
C SER A 613 26.09 -15.10 -1.52
N ASN A 614 26.16 -14.89 -2.83
CA ASN A 614 25.43 -15.70 -3.81
C ASN A 614 26.24 -16.99 -4.04
N THR A 615 25.76 -18.10 -3.52
CA THR A 615 26.43 -19.41 -3.57
C THR A 615 25.99 -20.26 -4.75
N GLY A 616 24.99 -19.79 -5.52
CA GLY A 616 24.47 -20.51 -6.67
C GLY A 616 25.12 -20.09 -7.98
N LYS A 617 24.47 -20.43 -9.09
CA LYS A 617 25.02 -20.31 -10.46
C LYS A 617 24.37 -19.21 -11.31
N MET A 618 23.41 -18.49 -10.76
CA MET A 618 22.65 -17.43 -11.44
C MET A 618 22.78 -16.13 -10.66
N ASP A 619 22.85 -15.02 -11.35
CA ASP A 619 22.77 -13.69 -10.75
C ASP A 619 21.40 -13.52 -10.09
N GLY A 620 21.33 -12.81 -8.98
CA GLY A 620 20.06 -12.62 -8.28
C GLY A 620 20.14 -11.59 -7.18
N ALA A 621 18.98 -11.26 -6.62
CA ALA A 621 18.87 -10.37 -5.48
C ALA A 621 18.27 -11.07 -4.27
N GLU A 622 18.79 -10.74 -3.08
CA GLU A 622 18.25 -11.20 -1.79
C GLU A 622 17.91 -10.01 -0.91
N VAL A 623 16.87 -10.16 -0.11
CA VAL A 623 16.48 -9.19 0.93
C VAL A 623 17.02 -9.65 2.27
N VAL A 624 18.06 -8.98 2.75
CA VAL A 624 18.58 -9.20 4.10
C VAL A 624 17.70 -8.43 5.07
N GLN A 625 17.18 -9.12 6.10
CA GLN A 625 16.21 -8.60 7.06
C GLN A 625 16.83 -8.67 8.47
N LEU A 626 16.73 -7.57 9.21
CA LEU A 626 17.18 -7.45 10.59
C LEU A 626 15.97 -7.28 11.51
N TYR A 627 15.79 -8.23 12.39
CA TYR A 627 14.76 -8.21 13.43
C TYR A 627 15.40 -8.02 14.80
N VAL A 628 14.64 -7.47 15.74
CA VAL A 628 15.08 -7.23 17.12
C VAL A 628 14.08 -7.82 18.10
N SER A 629 14.60 -8.47 19.12
CA SER A 629 13.85 -8.95 20.31
C SER A 629 14.38 -8.28 21.57
N GLU A 630 13.52 -7.86 22.46
CA GLU A 630 13.87 -7.56 23.84
C GLU A 630 13.87 -8.88 24.63
N ASN A 631 14.96 -9.20 25.35
CA ASN A 631 15.09 -10.51 25.98
C ASN A 631 14.21 -10.67 27.24
N ASN A 632 13.99 -9.59 27.98
CA ASN A 632 13.17 -9.60 29.20
C ASN A 632 12.20 -8.42 29.18
N PRO A 633 11.18 -8.44 28.31
CA PRO A 633 10.26 -7.32 28.18
C PRO A 633 9.40 -7.13 29.44
N THR A 634 9.19 -5.86 29.83
CA THR A 634 8.35 -5.49 30.97
C THR A 634 6.88 -5.34 30.58
N VAL A 635 6.59 -5.33 29.28
CA VAL A 635 5.25 -5.25 28.69
C VAL A 635 5.11 -6.32 27.60
N LEU A 636 3.90 -6.52 27.09
CA LEU A 636 3.70 -7.39 25.92
C LEU A 636 4.53 -6.90 24.74
N ARG A 637 5.50 -7.70 24.29
CA ARG A 637 6.29 -7.46 23.08
C ARG A 637 6.15 -8.65 22.13
N PRO A 638 6.19 -8.41 20.82
CA PRO A 638 6.34 -9.50 19.85
C PRO A 638 7.63 -10.27 20.07
N LYS A 639 7.66 -11.54 19.69
CA LYS A 639 8.87 -12.37 19.77
C LYS A 639 10.05 -11.71 19.05
N LYS A 640 9.80 -10.99 17.97
CA LYS A 640 10.75 -10.10 17.29
C LYS A 640 10.03 -9.13 16.35
N GLU A 641 10.69 -8.05 15.97
CA GLU A 641 10.17 -6.99 15.13
C GLU A 641 11.17 -6.61 14.04
N LEU A 642 10.73 -6.46 12.81
CA LEU A 642 11.56 -5.94 11.71
C LEU A 642 12.00 -4.51 12.04
N LYS A 643 13.29 -4.24 12.00
CA LYS A 643 13.85 -2.89 12.25
C LYS A 643 14.78 -2.41 11.15
N ALA A 644 15.22 -3.30 10.25
CA ALA A 644 15.89 -2.91 9.02
C ALA A 644 15.77 -4.00 7.95
N PHE A 645 15.85 -3.61 6.69
CA PHE A 645 16.00 -4.52 5.55
C PHE A 645 16.82 -3.86 4.45
N LYS A 646 17.44 -4.69 3.60
CA LYS A 646 18.16 -4.22 2.43
C LYS A 646 18.12 -5.26 1.32
N LYS A 647 17.62 -4.88 0.15
CA LYS A 647 17.69 -5.68 -1.07
C LYS A 647 19.05 -5.50 -1.72
N VAL A 648 19.72 -6.60 -2.04
CA VAL A 648 21.08 -6.59 -2.59
C VAL A 648 21.18 -7.54 -3.76
N HIS A 649 21.56 -7.03 -4.94
CA HIS A 649 21.86 -7.82 -6.11
C HIS A 649 23.30 -8.30 -6.08
N LEU A 650 23.52 -9.59 -6.38
CA LEU A 650 24.85 -10.21 -6.49
C LEU A 650 24.94 -11.11 -7.73
N GLU A 651 26.02 -10.99 -8.47
CA GLU A 651 26.39 -11.96 -9.48
C GLU A 651 26.67 -13.33 -8.85
N ALA A 652 26.55 -14.38 -9.63
CA ALA A 652 26.85 -15.75 -9.22
C ALA A 652 28.26 -15.86 -8.62
N GLY A 653 28.38 -16.49 -7.46
CA GLY A 653 29.67 -16.67 -6.78
C GLY A 653 30.25 -15.42 -6.09
N LYS A 654 29.57 -14.27 -6.16
CA LYS A 654 30.02 -13.02 -5.53
C LYS A 654 29.47 -12.85 -4.12
N SER A 655 30.11 -11.99 -3.37
CA SER A 655 29.69 -11.65 -2.00
C SER A 655 29.94 -10.18 -1.70
N THR A 656 29.16 -9.64 -0.75
CA THR A 656 29.31 -8.27 -0.23
C THR A 656 29.04 -8.23 1.25
N THR A 657 29.41 -7.12 1.90
CA THR A 657 29.02 -6.84 3.27
C THR A 657 27.78 -5.92 3.29
N VAL A 658 26.71 -6.41 3.84
CA VAL A 658 25.50 -5.60 4.10
C VAL A 658 25.66 -4.91 5.44
N THR A 659 25.33 -3.62 5.48
CA THR A 659 25.42 -2.80 6.67
C THR A 659 24.06 -2.23 7.00
N PHE A 660 23.66 -2.31 8.24
CA PHE A 660 22.51 -1.64 8.83
C PHE A 660 22.96 -0.66 9.93
N GLU A 661 22.18 0.38 10.12
CA GLU A 661 22.29 1.29 11.25
C GLU A 661 21.02 1.19 12.07
N LEU A 662 21.15 0.84 13.34
CA LEU A 662 20.06 0.71 14.31
C LEU A 662 20.21 1.84 15.32
N ASN A 663 19.22 2.72 15.42
CA ASN A 663 19.21 3.78 16.42
C ASN A 663 18.66 3.25 17.75
N TYR A 664 19.04 3.86 18.86
CA TYR A 664 18.51 3.51 20.18
C TYR A 664 16.98 3.56 20.23
N LYS A 665 16.38 4.60 19.64
CA LYS A 665 14.93 4.75 19.55
C LYS A 665 14.21 3.64 18.77
N ASP A 666 14.91 2.88 17.91
CA ASP A 666 14.31 1.78 17.15
C ASP A 666 13.98 0.57 18.06
N LEU A 667 14.53 0.55 19.30
CA LEU A 667 14.23 -0.42 20.35
C LEU A 667 12.97 -0.06 21.16
N ALA A 668 12.45 1.15 20.99
CA ALA A 668 11.37 1.70 21.81
C ALA A 668 10.04 0.95 21.61
N PHE A 669 9.25 0.99 22.68
CA PHE A 669 7.82 0.68 22.71
C PHE A 669 7.04 1.91 23.18
N TRP A 670 5.76 1.95 22.94
CA TRP A 670 4.91 3.00 23.46
C TRP A 670 4.44 2.64 24.87
N ASN A 671 4.73 3.48 25.84
CA ASN A 671 4.25 3.32 27.20
C ASN A 671 2.93 4.11 27.38
N ASP A 672 1.83 3.39 27.51
CA ASP A 672 0.46 3.92 27.66
C ASP A 672 0.20 4.62 29.02
N LYS A 673 1.10 4.46 29.99
CA LYS A 673 1.02 5.14 31.30
C LYS A 673 1.66 6.52 31.27
N THR A 674 2.76 6.65 30.52
CA THR A 674 3.50 7.92 30.37
C THR A 674 3.16 8.64 29.08
N HIS A 675 2.42 8.00 28.17
CA HIS A 675 2.09 8.46 26.82
C HIS A 675 3.35 8.87 26.04
N ALA A 676 4.38 8.02 26.09
CA ALA A 676 5.68 8.31 25.49
C ALA A 676 6.37 7.04 24.96
N TRP A 677 7.29 7.24 24.01
CA TRP A 677 8.20 6.19 23.55
C TRP A 677 9.30 5.95 24.58
N GLU A 678 9.47 4.72 25.02
CA GLU A 678 10.46 4.30 26.01
C GLU A 678 11.30 3.15 25.51
N VAL A 679 12.57 3.09 25.93
CA VAL A 679 13.47 1.97 25.69
C VAL A 679 13.87 1.36 27.04
N ASN A 680 13.57 0.09 27.22
CA ASN A 680 14.06 -0.63 28.38
C ASN A 680 15.57 -0.86 28.28
N LYS A 681 16.30 -0.61 29.38
CA LYS A 681 17.71 -1.00 29.48
C LYS A 681 17.83 -2.50 29.63
N GLY A 682 18.87 -3.08 29.03
CA GLY A 682 19.13 -4.52 29.12
C GLY A 682 19.47 -5.16 27.80
N ALA A 683 19.40 -6.48 27.78
CA ALA A 683 19.81 -7.28 26.64
C ALA A 683 18.73 -7.36 25.55
N TYR A 684 19.17 -7.14 24.31
CA TYR A 684 18.39 -7.33 23.09
C TYR A 684 19.08 -8.33 22.18
N THR A 685 18.31 -9.12 21.47
CA THR A 685 18.81 -10.03 20.44
C THR A 685 18.50 -9.50 19.05
N LEU A 686 19.54 -9.37 18.24
CA LEU A 686 19.46 -9.05 16.83
C LEU A 686 19.38 -10.34 16.02
N HIS A 687 18.36 -10.50 15.20
CA HIS A 687 18.15 -11.67 14.35
C HIS A 687 18.31 -11.25 12.89
N ILE A 688 19.24 -11.86 12.17
CA ILE A 688 19.51 -11.54 10.77
C ILE A 688 19.17 -12.75 9.91
N GLY A 689 18.30 -12.54 8.93
CA GLY A 689 17.79 -13.60 8.06
C GLY A 689 17.31 -13.07 6.73
N ASN A 690 16.57 -13.88 5.98
CA ASN A 690 15.91 -13.52 4.74
C ASN A 690 14.38 -13.70 4.77
N SER A 691 13.86 -14.06 5.95
CA SER A 691 12.43 -14.01 6.30
C SER A 691 12.28 -14.01 7.82
N SER A 692 11.09 -13.80 8.32
CA SER A 692 10.82 -13.87 9.76
C SER A 692 11.09 -15.26 10.34
N ALA A 693 10.88 -16.32 9.57
CA ALA A 693 11.12 -17.69 10.01
C ALA A 693 12.53 -18.22 9.71
N ASN A 694 13.25 -17.64 8.76
CA ASN A 694 14.60 -18.12 8.39
C ASN A 694 15.68 -17.15 8.86
N ILE A 695 16.11 -17.35 10.12
CA ILE A 695 17.15 -16.58 10.79
C ILE A 695 18.48 -17.35 10.71
N SER A 696 19.47 -16.75 10.08
CA SER A 696 20.79 -17.37 9.86
C SER A 696 21.83 -16.94 10.88
N GLN A 697 21.72 -15.74 11.44
CA GLN A 697 22.69 -15.17 12.36
C GLN A 697 21.98 -14.45 13.52
N THR A 698 22.55 -14.55 14.72
CA THR A 698 22.06 -13.83 15.92
C THR A 698 23.21 -13.14 16.63
N LEU A 699 22.95 -11.98 17.22
CA LEU A 699 23.88 -11.21 18.05
C LEU A 699 23.13 -10.70 19.28
N THR A 700 23.81 -10.61 20.42
CA THR A 700 23.26 -9.95 21.62
C THR A 700 23.93 -8.61 21.82
N VAL A 701 23.13 -7.58 22.13
CA VAL A 701 23.56 -6.22 22.42
C VAL A 701 22.88 -5.71 23.69
N GLU A 702 23.54 -4.83 24.43
CA GLU A 702 23.01 -4.21 25.64
C GLU A 702 22.57 -2.77 25.36
N ALA A 703 21.32 -2.43 25.64
CA ALA A 703 20.80 -1.05 25.64
C ALA A 703 21.14 -0.36 26.98
N GLN A 704 21.80 0.77 26.92
CA GLN A 704 22.29 1.51 28.09
C GLN A 704 21.66 2.88 28.31
#